data_2992689d875d2d4403bfc7fefce27340
#
_entry.id   2992689d875d2d4403bfc7fefce27340
#
_cell.length_a   1.000
_cell.length_b   1.000
_cell.length_c   1.000
_cell.angle_alpha   90.00
_cell.angle_beta   90.00
_cell.angle_gamma   90.00
#
_symmetry.space_group_name_H-M   'P 1'
#
loop_
_entity.id
_entity.type
_entity.pdbx_description
1 polymer ?
#
loop_
_entity_poly.entity_id
_entity_poly.type
_entity_poly.pdbx_seq_one_letter_code
_entity_poly.pdbx_strand_id
1 'polypeptide(L)'
;MKLDFSNIYLYNNRDSLSIQGVTMKKELKILIKKNANALKNSSRDFKSIYEITFSNASYVMAEGNDGFRTYKYSYGDIFKRCESAANAIYAKIGDTHGWVGLQMENGVDWIAAFWGILKSGNKPYLVNTRHPESITKRIFETLNIDKVICDKKGTLDIDYIEFSSMPESDICDAEFENEIAIATSATSLNETICIYDGRSISAQILNSEKIVKDNRRITKHYKGQLKILAFLPFYHIFGLCAVYFWFTFFGRTLVFLNDMAPETILNTCRRHEVTHIFAVPLLWHTIEKKVLNNATQQGKLEKLNKGIRLCTKLQNAFPYFGTKISKKIMSDVTDQIFGQSVQFLISGGSFIRKSTLELFNGIGYALHNGYGMSEIGIASVEFRDRPTDRNLASIGLPFESAEYKVDEDGVLYVKGESVCIRRIKGDQEIVTDGWFKTGDIVNCDEKGYYYVVGRQSDVVIGENGENINPDTVENFFNVKDVIALSVLGLSVDSHEEVCLVAQISKYLSSERIIALKQELEKINSMLPLTMQVRKFYMTYDALSAETAIKVSRKYLQRAIDNGAVNLLPFNKTEVANDIADENPIAKKVAEIIADVLSLNLEDIDYDAHIMIDLGATSLQYFSILSALANEFSVSAQDGENYAYTVRDISAYIERYI
;
A
#
# COMPACT_ATOMS: atom_id res chain seq x y z
N MET A 1 18.36 6.57 36.67
CA MET A 1 17.40 7.51 37.28
C MET A 1 16.03 6.83 37.25
N LYS A 2 15.67 6.15 38.35
CA LYS A 2 14.41 5.43 38.44
C LYS A 2 13.26 6.41 38.34
N LEU A 3 12.48 6.35 37.27
CA LEU A 3 11.22 7.08 37.15
C LEU A 3 10.21 6.41 38.09
N ASP A 4 9.84 7.16 39.13
CA ASP A 4 8.85 6.75 40.15
C ASP A 4 7.45 6.74 39.51
N PHE A 5 6.91 5.56 39.30
CA PHE A 5 5.60 5.32 38.71
C PHE A 5 4.43 5.60 39.69
N SER A 6 4.69 6.04 40.89
CA SER A 6 3.65 6.25 41.92
C SER A 6 2.75 7.48 41.70
N ASN A 7 3.08 8.36 40.75
CA ASN A 7 2.31 9.60 40.48
C ASN A 7 1.37 9.55 39.31
N ILE A 8 1.12 8.38 38.69
CA ILE A 8 0.25 8.24 37.49
C ILE A 8 -1.23 7.96 37.89
N TYR A 9 -1.56 7.77 39.14
CA TYR A 9 -2.89 7.28 39.56
C TYR A 9 -3.89 8.36 40.03
N LEU A 10 -3.77 9.62 39.61
CA LEU A 10 -4.77 10.63 40.00
C LEU A 10 -5.23 11.49 38.80
N TYR A 11 -5.98 10.89 37.87
CA TYR A 11 -6.98 11.59 37.09
C TYR A 11 -8.15 10.65 36.76
N ASN A 12 -8.93 10.37 37.81
CA ASN A 12 -10.22 9.71 37.69
C ASN A 12 -11.37 10.71 37.74
N ASN A 13 -12.21 10.61 36.74
CA ASN A 13 -13.64 10.91 36.75
C ASN A 13 -14.09 12.20 37.46
N ARG A 14 -14.40 13.21 36.63
CA ARG A 14 -15.67 13.98 36.73
C ARG A 14 -15.81 14.98 35.59
N ASP A 15 -16.94 14.88 34.97
CA ASP A 15 -17.71 15.84 34.19
C ASP A 15 -17.92 15.47 32.72
N SER A 16 -19.12 15.05 32.54
CA SER A 16 -19.74 14.48 31.36
C SER A 16 -20.16 15.52 30.30
N LEU A 17 -19.97 15.14 29.08
CA LEU A 17 -20.83 15.33 27.89
C LEU A 17 -20.84 16.65 27.10
N SER A 18 -20.34 17.78 27.55
CA SER A 18 -20.36 19.02 26.74
C SER A 18 -19.00 19.68 26.44
N ILE A 19 -17.93 19.22 27.04
CA ILE A 19 -16.58 19.80 26.93
C ILE A 19 -15.62 18.96 26.07
N GLN A 20 -16.00 17.73 25.71
CA GLN A 20 -15.10 16.73 25.10
C GLN A 20 -14.41 17.17 23.80
N GLY A 21 -15.07 17.92 22.93
CA GLY A 21 -14.47 18.27 21.62
C GLY A 21 -13.39 19.35 21.66
N VAL A 22 -13.43 20.27 22.63
CA VAL A 22 -12.43 21.36 22.79
C VAL A 22 -11.25 20.85 23.62
N THR A 23 -11.51 20.05 24.64
CA THR A 23 -10.53 19.45 25.54
C THR A 23 -9.60 18.48 24.79
N MET A 24 -10.15 17.59 23.97
CA MET A 24 -9.34 16.61 23.21
C MET A 24 -8.41 17.22 22.19
N LYS A 25 -8.76 18.35 21.56
CA LYS A 25 -7.84 19.07 20.64
C LYS A 25 -6.63 19.63 21.37
N LYS A 26 -6.86 20.11 22.56
CA LYS A 26 -5.80 20.66 23.42
C LYS A 26 -4.88 19.54 23.91
N GLU A 27 -5.43 18.42 24.29
CA GLU A 27 -4.73 17.20 24.69
C GLU A 27 -3.87 16.61 23.56
N LEU A 28 -4.40 16.49 22.36
CA LEU A 28 -3.64 16.01 21.19
C LEU A 28 -2.41 16.86 20.92
N LYS A 29 -2.57 18.18 20.90
CA LYS A 29 -1.45 19.10 20.67
C LYS A 29 -0.41 19.06 21.77
N ILE A 30 -0.88 18.91 23.03
CA ILE A 30 0.00 18.80 24.19
C ILE A 30 0.79 17.49 24.09
N LEU A 31 0.13 16.37 23.81
CA LEU A 31 0.78 15.07 23.69
C LEU A 31 1.82 15.04 22.57
N ILE A 32 1.46 15.55 21.37
CA ILE A 32 2.39 15.61 20.24
C ILE A 32 3.62 16.44 20.61
N LYS A 33 3.41 17.64 21.19
CA LYS A 33 4.52 18.50 21.61
C LYS A 33 5.37 17.85 22.71
N LYS A 34 4.73 17.19 23.68
CA LYS A 34 5.40 16.47 24.76
C LYS A 34 6.30 15.36 24.22
N ASN A 35 5.73 14.45 23.42
CA ASN A 35 6.49 13.31 22.87
C ASN A 35 7.57 13.74 21.91
N ALA A 36 7.29 14.71 21.01
CA ALA A 36 8.30 15.24 20.09
C ALA A 36 9.47 15.92 20.84
N ASN A 37 9.19 16.72 21.88
CA ASN A 37 10.25 17.33 22.69
C ASN A 37 11.03 16.28 23.48
N ALA A 38 10.36 15.26 24.03
CA ALA A 38 11.02 14.16 24.72
C ALA A 38 12.00 13.45 23.79
N LEU A 39 11.57 13.14 22.54
CA LEU A 39 12.43 12.50 21.56
C LEU A 39 13.60 13.38 21.13
N LYS A 40 13.38 14.68 20.87
CA LYS A 40 14.43 15.63 20.52
C LYS A 40 15.51 15.76 21.60
N ASN A 41 15.14 15.59 22.85
CA ASN A 41 16.04 15.73 24.02
C ASN A 41 16.59 14.37 24.51
N SER A 42 16.29 13.25 23.85
CA SER A 42 16.82 11.92 24.14
C SER A 42 18.03 11.58 23.27
N SER A 43 18.60 10.38 23.45
CA SER A 43 19.60 9.80 22.55
C SER A 43 19.08 9.56 21.14
N ARG A 44 17.75 9.58 20.95
CA ARG A 44 17.07 9.30 19.67
C ARG A 44 17.33 7.88 19.15
N ASP A 45 17.65 6.95 20.04
CA ASP A 45 17.79 5.53 19.79
C ASP A 45 16.43 4.79 19.85
N PHE A 46 16.39 3.52 19.46
CA PHE A 46 15.17 2.72 19.54
C PHE A 46 14.66 2.55 20.97
N LYS A 47 15.55 2.52 21.99
CA LYS A 47 15.16 2.49 23.40
C LYS A 47 14.35 3.74 23.77
N SER A 48 14.82 4.93 23.36
CA SER A 48 14.10 6.18 23.59
C SER A 48 12.74 6.21 22.89
N ILE A 49 12.68 5.73 21.64
CA ILE A 49 11.41 5.61 20.90
C ILE A 49 10.45 4.69 21.64
N TYR A 50 10.92 3.53 22.12
CA TYR A 50 10.14 2.56 22.86
C TYR A 50 9.57 3.15 24.15
N GLU A 51 10.41 3.72 25.01
CA GLU A 51 10.00 4.28 26.30
C GLU A 51 8.98 5.41 26.14
N ILE A 52 9.17 6.31 25.17
CA ILE A 52 8.24 7.41 24.90
C ILE A 52 6.93 6.88 24.34
N THR A 53 6.96 5.95 23.39
CA THR A 53 5.77 5.37 22.79
C THR A 53 4.87 4.73 23.84
N PHE A 54 5.43 3.90 24.71
CA PHE A 54 4.68 3.17 25.72
C PHE A 54 4.38 3.97 26.99
N SER A 55 4.85 5.20 27.11
CA SER A 55 4.47 6.11 28.19
C SER A 55 2.97 6.46 28.23
N ASN A 56 2.23 6.17 27.16
CA ASN A 56 0.80 6.45 27.02
C ASN A 56 -0.09 5.22 27.33
N ALA A 57 0.21 4.50 28.41
CA ALA A 57 -0.33 3.17 28.74
C ALA A 57 -1.85 3.00 28.65
N SER A 58 -2.64 4.05 28.95
CA SER A 58 -4.11 3.99 29.00
C SER A 58 -4.80 4.15 27.64
N TYR A 59 -4.09 4.62 26.60
CA TYR A 59 -4.69 4.78 25.27
C TYR A 59 -4.83 3.43 24.56
N VAL A 60 -5.82 3.33 23.65
CA VAL A 60 -5.98 2.17 22.78
C VAL A 60 -4.94 2.25 21.67
N MET A 61 -4.03 1.28 21.59
CA MET A 61 -3.00 1.19 20.55
C MET A 61 -3.48 0.39 19.34
N ALA A 62 -4.21 -0.70 19.57
CA ALA A 62 -4.65 -1.59 18.53
C ALA A 62 -6.11 -1.98 18.70
N GLU A 63 -6.85 -2.04 17.61
CA GLU A 63 -8.19 -2.63 17.56
C GLU A 63 -8.41 -3.33 16.22
N GLY A 64 -9.33 -4.28 16.20
CA GLY A 64 -9.68 -5.03 15.01
C GLY A 64 -10.81 -6.00 15.31
N ASN A 65 -11.05 -6.92 14.40
CA ASN A 65 -12.03 -7.98 14.56
C ASN A 65 -11.30 -9.34 14.65
N ASP A 66 -11.84 -10.22 15.49
CA ASP A 66 -11.51 -11.63 15.51
C ASP A 66 -12.80 -12.37 15.17
N GLY A 67 -12.99 -12.61 13.87
CA GLY A 67 -14.28 -13.07 13.35
C GLY A 67 -15.41 -12.06 13.68
N PHE A 68 -16.33 -12.45 14.56
CA PHE A 68 -17.47 -11.61 14.96
C PHE A 68 -17.18 -10.64 16.12
N ARG A 69 -16.08 -10.85 16.84
CA ARG A 69 -15.75 -10.07 18.05
C ARG A 69 -14.78 -8.95 17.70
N THR A 70 -15.00 -7.78 18.32
CA THR A 70 -14.04 -6.68 18.29
C THR A 70 -13.10 -6.82 19.47
N TYR A 71 -11.80 -6.75 19.21
CA TYR A 71 -10.78 -6.67 20.25
C TYR A 71 -10.19 -5.26 20.33
N LYS A 72 -9.68 -4.91 21.51
CA LYS A 72 -8.95 -3.68 21.76
C LYS A 72 -7.82 -3.97 22.74
N TYR A 73 -6.63 -3.49 22.40
CA TYR A 73 -5.47 -3.55 23.27
C TYR A 73 -4.97 -2.13 23.57
N SER A 74 -4.74 -1.85 24.85
CA SER A 74 -4.10 -0.60 25.25
C SER A 74 -2.59 -0.62 24.97
N TYR A 75 -1.95 0.54 25.01
CA TYR A 75 -0.49 0.64 24.99
C TYR A 75 0.14 -0.17 26.13
N GLY A 76 -0.50 -0.17 27.31
CA GLY A 76 -0.04 -0.96 28.46
C GLY A 76 -0.13 -2.46 28.25
N ASP A 77 -1.16 -2.94 27.54
CA ASP A 77 -1.29 -4.37 27.22
C ASP A 77 -0.21 -4.79 26.23
N ILE A 78 0.02 -3.97 25.19
CA ILE A 78 1.06 -4.26 24.19
C ILE A 78 2.46 -4.12 24.79
N PHE A 79 2.68 -3.14 25.67
CA PHE A 79 3.94 -3.04 26.42
C PHE A 79 4.28 -4.34 27.16
N LYS A 80 3.33 -4.90 27.91
CA LYS A 80 3.53 -6.17 28.61
C LYS A 80 3.87 -7.31 27.64
N ARG A 81 3.22 -7.36 26.47
CA ARG A 81 3.54 -8.33 25.42
C ARG A 81 4.95 -8.14 24.88
N CYS A 82 5.41 -6.89 24.67
CA CYS A 82 6.77 -6.60 24.25
C CYS A 82 7.81 -7.05 25.30
N GLU A 83 7.53 -6.80 26.58
CA GLU A 83 8.39 -7.27 27.70
C GLU A 83 8.48 -8.81 27.72
N SER A 84 7.32 -9.47 27.66
CA SER A 84 7.26 -10.94 27.61
C SER A 84 7.96 -11.50 26.37
N ALA A 85 7.77 -10.87 25.21
CA ALA A 85 8.46 -11.27 23.97
C ALA A 85 9.98 -11.10 24.08
N ALA A 86 10.47 -10.00 24.66
CA ALA A 86 11.90 -9.78 24.87
C ALA A 86 12.53 -10.86 25.73
N ASN A 87 11.86 -11.20 26.85
CA ASN A 87 12.31 -12.25 27.76
C ASN A 87 12.33 -13.61 27.07
N ALA A 88 11.30 -13.95 26.31
CA ALA A 88 11.18 -15.22 25.59
C ALA A 88 12.23 -15.34 24.47
N ILE A 89 12.46 -14.27 23.71
CA ILE A 89 13.47 -14.20 22.66
C ILE A 89 14.87 -14.32 23.24
N TYR A 90 15.15 -13.58 24.32
CA TYR A 90 16.43 -13.67 25.03
C TYR A 90 16.71 -15.09 25.53
N ALA A 91 15.72 -15.74 26.15
CA ALA A 91 15.84 -17.11 26.62
C ALA A 91 16.08 -18.12 25.47
N LYS A 92 15.52 -17.86 24.27
CA LYS A 92 15.60 -18.76 23.12
C LYS A 92 16.84 -18.52 22.26
N ILE A 93 17.23 -17.27 22.07
CA ILE A 93 18.26 -16.85 21.10
C ILE A 93 19.49 -16.29 21.82
N GLY A 94 19.32 -15.61 22.96
CA GLY A 94 20.36 -14.81 23.63
C GLY A 94 20.49 -13.40 23.04
N ASP A 95 21.49 -12.65 23.52
CA ASP A 95 21.91 -11.34 22.99
C ASP A 95 23.09 -11.52 22.04
N THR A 96 22.79 -11.89 20.82
CA THR A 96 23.85 -12.21 19.83
C THR A 96 24.39 -10.98 19.14
N HIS A 97 23.73 -9.80 19.29
CA HIS A 97 23.97 -8.59 18.50
C HIS A 97 23.88 -8.80 16.98
N GLY A 98 23.34 -9.97 16.59
CA GLY A 98 23.15 -10.41 15.20
C GLY A 98 21.81 -10.02 14.61
N TRP A 99 21.64 -10.33 13.33
CA TRP A 99 20.38 -10.13 12.63
C TRP A 99 19.45 -11.32 12.87
N VAL A 100 18.19 -11.03 13.19
CA VAL A 100 17.11 -12.00 13.35
C VAL A 100 16.00 -11.64 12.37
N GLY A 101 15.55 -12.59 11.55
CA GLY A 101 14.43 -12.38 10.65
C GLY A 101 13.11 -12.22 11.41
N LEU A 102 12.30 -11.22 11.03
CA LEU A 102 10.95 -11.07 11.52
C LEU A 102 9.97 -11.27 10.36
N GLN A 103 9.39 -12.48 10.28
CA GLN A 103 8.49 -12.92 9.23
C GLN A 103 7.08 -13.14 9.78
N MET A 104 6.33 -12.08 9.96
CA MET A 104 4.98 -12.10 10.52
C MET A 104 4.06 -11.10 9.81
N GLU A 105 2.77 -11.41 9.79
CA GLU A 105 1.75 -10.47 9.32
C GLU A 105 1.56 -9.30 10.31
N ASN A 106 1.04 -8.18 9.80
CA ASN A 106 0.76 -7.02 10.64
C ASN A 106 -0.21 -7.38 11.77
N GLY A 107 0.19 -7.14 13.00
CA GLY A 107 -0.64 -7.46 14.16
C GLY A 107 0.01 -7.05 15.47
N VAL A 108 -0.66 -7.35 16.56
CA VAL A 108 -0.17 -7.07 17.92
C VAL A 108 1.08 -7.91 18.21
N ASP A 109 1.12 -9.15 17.72
CA ASP A 109 2.25 -10.05 17.92
C ASP A 109 3.46 -9.64 17.09
N TRP A 110 3.25 -9.08 15.86
CA TRP A 110 4.33 -8.44 15.11
C TRP A 110 4.97 -7.29 15.92
N ILE A 111 4.15 -6.45 16.54
CA ILE A 111 4.65 -5.33 17.37
C ILE A 111 5.46 -5.86 18.55
N ALA A 112 4.94 -6.88 19.23
CA ALA A 112 5.63 -7.50 20.36
C ALA A 112 6.96 -8.13 19.95
N ALA A 113 6.99 -8.86 18.82
CA ALA A 113 8.19 -9.49 18.30
C ALA A 113 9.23 -8.45 17.84
N PHE A 114 8.81 -7.38 17.15
CA PHE A 114 9.71 -6.30 16.70
C PHE A 114 10.47 -5.68 17.87
N TRP A 115 9.74 -5.24 18.89
CA TRP A 115 10.36 -4.65 20.08
C TRP A 115 11.08 -5.68 20.93
N GLY A 116 10.56 -6.90 20.96
CA GLY A 116 11.18 -8.01 21.65
C GLY A 116 12.57 -8.36 21.10
N ILE A 117 12.75 -8.38 19.76
CA ILE A 117 14.05 -8.59 19.12
C ILE A 117 15.02 -7.49 19.50
N LEU A 118 14.65 -6.21 19.36
CA LEU A 118 15.51 -5.08 19.71
C LEU A 118 15.91 -5.10 21.19
N LYS A 119 14.95 -5.36 22.07
CA LYS A 119 15.19 -5.36 23.52
C LYS A 119 15.99 -6.55 23.99
N SER A 120 15.93 -7.69 23.30
CA SER A 120 16.72 -8.87 23.62
C SER A 120 18.17 -8.83 23.10
N GLY A 121 18.64 -7.67 22.63
CA GLY A 121 20.01 -7.50 22.13
C GLY A 121 20.23 -8.06 20.72
N ASN A 122 19.18 -8.07 19.88
CA ASN A 122 19.25 -8.55 18.52
C ASN A 122 18.68 -7.52 17.53
N LYS A 123 19.08 -7.58 16.26
CA LYS A 123 18.70 -6.65 15.19
C LYS A 123 17.62 -7.25 14.30
N PRO A 124 16.42 -6.68 14.19
CA PRO A 124 15.39 -7.23 13.32
C PRO A 124 15.67 -6.91 11.85
N TYR A 125 15.69 -7.92 11.01
CA TYR A 125 15.47 -7.80 9.57
C TYR A 125 13.98 -8.03 9.28
N LEU A 126 13.31 -7.02 8.73
CA LEU A 126 11.87 -7.08 8.43
C LEU A 126 11.65 -7.84 7.11
N VAL A 127 11.29 -9.12 7.23
CA VAL A 127 11.18 -10.04 6.09
C VAL A 127 9.99 -9.68 5.23
N ASN A 128 10.23 -9.42 3.96
CA ASN A 128 9.15 -9.26 2.98
C ASN A 128 8.61 -10.64 2.58
N THR A 129 7.46 -11.01 3.09
CA THR A 129 6.80 -12.31 2.85
C THR A 129 6.40 -12.55 1.39
N ARG A 130 6.47 -11.51 0.55
CA ARG A 130 6.17 -11.58 -0.89
C ARG A 130 7.42 -11.76 -1.77
N HIS A 131 8.61 -11.77 -1.19
CA HIS A 131 9.82 -12.05 -1.96
C HIS A 131 9.86 -13.53 -2.37
N PRO A 132 10.32 -13.83 -3.59
CA PRO A 132 10.68 -15.20 -3.96
C PRO A 132 11.68 -15.79 -2.95
N GLU A 133 11.59 -17.09 -2.71
CA GLU A 133 12.45 -17.79 -1.75
C GLU A 133 13.95 -17.59 -2.03
N SER A 134 14.33 -17.58 -3.31
CA SER A 134 15.73 -17.35 -3.73
C SER A 134 16.27 -15.99 -3.32
N ILE A 135 15.40 -14.97 -3.29
CA ILE A 135 15.76 -13.62 -2.84
C ILE A 135 15.89 -13.60 -1.33
N THR A 136 14.91 -14.14 -0.62
CA THR A 136 14.92 -14.22 0.84
C THR A 136 16.16 -14.97 1.34
N LYS A 137 16.49 -16.10 0.71
CA LYS A 137 17.70 -16.89 1.01
C LYS A 137 18.97 -16.05 0.88
N ARG A 138 19.14 -15.35 -0.23
CA ARG A 138 20.32 -14.50 -0.46
C ARG A 138 20.44 -13.37 0.56
N ILE A 139 19.31 -12.72 0.94
CA ILE A 139 19.33 -11.69 1.96
C ILE A 139 19.74 -12.29 3.32
N PHE A 140 19.26 -13.48 3.67
CA PHE A 140 19.64 -14.17 4.89
C PHE A 140 21.12 -14.53 4.91
N GLU A 141 21.65 -15.01 3.79
CA GLU A 141 23.09 -15.26 3.64
C GLU A 141 23.91 -13.98 3.79
N THR A 142 23.49 -12.88 3.15
CA THR A 142 24.15 -11.56 3.22
C THR A 142 24.17 -10.98 4.64
N LEU A 143 23.09 -11.14 5.41
CA LEU A 143 22.98 -10.64 6.78
C LEU A 143 23.41 -11.68 7.84
N ASN A 144 23.82 -12.89 7.43
CA ASN A 144 24.12 -14.02 8.32
C ASN A 144 22.94 -14.35 9.25
N ILE A 145 21.71 -14.39 8.73
CA ILE A 145 20.51 -14.74 9.48
C ILE A 145 20.38 -16.26 9.52
N ASP A 146 20.46 -16.83 10.70
CA ASP A 146 20.25 -18.26 10.99
C ASP A 146 18.94 -18.52 11.76
N LYS A 147 18.27 -17.48 12.26
CA LYS A 147 17.05 -17.57 13.03
C LYS A 147 15.98 -16.58 12.54
N VAL A 148 14.75 -17.08 12.45
CA VAL A 148 13.59 -16.28 12.02
C VAL A 148 12.45 -16.46 13.01
N ILE A 149 11.94 -15.35 13.55
CA ILE A 149 10.72 -15.31 14.32
C ILE A 149 9.55 -15.16 13.35
N CYS A 150 8.57 -16.06 13.44
CA CYS A 150 7.47 -16.13 12.47
C CYS A 150 6.13 -16.47 13.13
N ASP A 151 5.05 -16.22 12.42
CA ASP A 151 3.71 -16.74 12.71
C ASP A 151 3.50 -18.12 12.04
N LYS A 152 4.12 -18.34 10.86
CA LYS A 152 4.15 -19.62 10.14
C LYS A 152 5.55 -19.89 9.64
N LYS A 153 6.00 -21.14 9.78
CA LYS A 153 7.32 -21.58 9.29
C LYS A 153 7.42 -21.43 7.77
N GLY A 154 8.55 -20.91 7.31
CA GLY A 154 8.90 -20.89 5.90
C GLY A 154 9.51 -22.22 5.43
N THR A 155 9.97 -22.23 4.19
CA THR A 155 10.49 -23.43 3.48
C THR A 155 12.01 -23.51 3.45
N LEU A 156 12.72 -22.42 3.79
CA LEU A 156 14.18 -22.40 3.83
C LEU A 156 14.71 -23.27 4.98
N ASP A 157 15.89 -23.86 4.78
CA ASP A 157 16.59 -24.66 5.80
C ASP A 157 17.30 -23.76 6.82
N ILE A 158 16.51 -23.16 7.72
CA ILE A 158 16.94 -22.28 8.81
C ILE A 158 16.07 -22.49 10.04
N ASP A 159 16.47 -21.99 11.21
CA ASP A 159 15.70 -22.14 12.45
C ASP A 159 14.51 -21.17 12.49
N TYR A 160 13.33 -21.66 12.12
CA TYR A 160 12.06 -20.93 12.27
C TYR A 160 11.49 -21.12 13.67
N ILE A 161 11.40 -20.03 14.42
CA ILE A 161 10.86 -19.95 15.76
C ILE A 161 9.45 -19.37 15.70
N GLU A 162 8.43 -20.22 15.87
CA GLU A 162 7.06 -19.75 15.91
C GLU A 162 6.83 -18.90 17.17
N PHE A 163 6.37 -17.66 17.00
CA PHE A 163 6.19 -16.70 18.08
C PHE A 163 5.27 -17.23 19.19
N SER A 164 4.20 -17.95 18.82
CA SER A 164 3.26 -18.57 19.76
C SER A 164 3.84 -19.72 20.58
N SER A 165 4.98 -20.30 20.15
CA SER A 165 5.64 -21.44 20.81
C SER A 165 6.82 -21.03 21.68
N MET A 166 7.09 -19.75 21.84
CA MET A 166 8.22 -19.27 22.64
C MET A 166 8.05 -19.60 24.13
N PRO A 167 9.14 -19.93 24.83
CA PRO A 167 9.07 -20.22 26.26
C PRO A 167 8.70 -18.98 27.06
N GLU A 168 7.96 -19.19 28.14
CA GLU A 168 7.80 -18.14 29.17
C GLU A 168 9.14 -17.93 29.89
N SER A 169 9.53 -16.68 30.06
CA SER A 169 10.73 -16.27 30.77
C SER A 169 10.50 -14.90 31.41
N ASP A 170 11.09 -14.69 32.56
CA ASP A 170 10.96 -13.43 33.32
C ASP A 170 12.22 -12.54 33.23
N ILE A 171 13.27 -12.99 32.53
CA ILE A 171 14.58 -12.34 32.52
C ILE A 171 14.98 -12.00 31.09
N CYS A 172 15.30 -10.71 30.88
CA CYS A 172 16.05 -10.24 29.72
C CYS A 172 17.09 -9.23 30.24
N ASP A 173 18.36 -9.65 30.27
CA ASP A 173 19.49 -8.83 30.70
C ASP A 173 20.39 -8.47 29.52
N ALA A 174 19.77 -7.89 28.50
CA ALA A 174 20.44 -7.48 27.26
C ALA A 174 20.43 -5.95 27.08
N GLU A 175 21.42 -5.45 26.37
CA GLU A 175 21.40 -4.07 25.89
C GLU A 175 20.45 -3.96 24.70
N PHE A 176 19.71 -2.85 24.65
CA PHE A 176 18.74 -2.57 23.60
C PHE A 176 19.47 -2.29 22.27
N GLU A 177 19.16 -3.02 21.21
CA GLU A 177 19.76 -2.80 19.91
C GLU A 177 19.22 -1.55 19.21
N ASN A 178 20.04 -1.00 18.31
CA ASN A 178 19.75 0.30 17.69
C ASN A 178 19.73 0.27 16.15
N GLU A 179 19.62 -0.91 15.54
CA GLU A 179 19.57 -1.04 14.08
C GLU A 179 18.43 -1.95 13.64
N ILE A 180 17.83 -1.62 12.47
CA ILE A 180 16.87 -2.44 11.76
C ILE A 180 17.26 -2.52 10.29
N ALA A 181 16.90 -3.60 9.61
CA ALA A 181 17.13 -3.80 8.20
C ALA A 181 15.81 -3.99 7.42
N ILE A 182 15.71 -3.36 6.26
CA ILE A 182 14.57 -3.43 5.33
C ILE A 182 15.13 -3.67 3.93
N ALA A 183 14.61 -4.64 3.19
CA ALA A 183 14.97 -4.82 1.78
C ALA A 183 14.08 -3.98 0.86
N THR A 184 14.63 -3.51 -0.25
CA THR A 184 13.85 -2.88 -1.31
C THR A 184 12.93 -3.90 -1.96
N SER A 185 11.79 -3.44 -2.54
CA SER A 185 10.90 -4.31 -3.30
C SER A 185 11.63 -4.79 -4.56
N ALA A 186 11.88 -6.09 -4.62
CA ALA A 186 12.67 -6.72 -5.67
C ALA A 186 12.02 -6.59 -7.05
N THR A 187 12.54 -5.70 -7.87
CA THR A 187 12.26 -5.66 -9.31
C THR A 187 13.48 -6.06 -10.13
N SER A 188 14.61 -6.36 -9.48
CA SER A 188 15.87 -6.77 -10.08
C SER A 188 16.53 -7.87 -9.24
N LEU A 189 17.45 -8.64 -9.84
CA LEU A 189 18.24 -9.70 -9.16
C LEU A 189 19.18 -9.16 -8.06
N ASN A 190 19.25 -7.85 -7.87
CA ASN A 190 20.12 -7.19 -6.89
C ASN A 190 19.24 -6.31 -5.97
N GLU A 191 18.69 -6.92 -4.94
CA GLU A 191 18.02 -6.19 -3.86
C GLU A 191 19.05 -5.34 -3.11
N THR A 192 18.57 -4.19 -2.64
CA THR A 192 19.33 -3.36 -1.72
C THR A 192 18.73 -3.52 -0.33
N ILE A 193 19.57 -3.86 0.64
CA ILE A 193 19.21 -3.90 2.04
C ILE A 193 19.53 -2.53 2.64
N CYS A 194 18.52 -1.84 3.17
CA CYS A 194 18.65 -0.53 3.80
C CYS A 194 18.67 -0.68 5.31
N ILE A 195 19.69 -0.17 5.97
CA ILE A 195 19.84 -0.24 7.41
C ILE A 195 19.54 1.15 8.00
N TYR A 196 18.62 1.16 8.95
CA TYR A 196 18.19 2.34 9.69
C TYR A 196 18.57 2.19 11.16
N ASP A 197 19.01 3.28 11.76
CA ASP A 197 19.20 3.38 13.21
C ASP A 197 18.04 4.14 13.88
N GLY A 198 18.03 4.15 15.20
CA GLY A 198 17.03 4.87 15.97
C GLY A 198 17.02 6.37 15.66
N ARG A 199 18.16 6.97 15.28
CA ARG A 199 18.24 8.39 14.93
C ARG A 199 17.53 8.70 13.62
N SER A 200 17.74 7.90 12.60
CA SER A 200 17.07 8.05 11.31
C SER A 200 15.56 7.78 11.40
N ILE A 201 15.14 6.78 12.18
CA ILE A 201 13.72 6.54 12.46
C ILE A 201 13.11 7.66 13.32
N SER A 202 13.85 8.21 14.29
CA SER A 202 13.40 9.38 15.06
C SER A 202 13.17 10.60 14.16
N ALA A 203 14.01 10.82 13.15
CA ALA A 203 13.80 11.88 12.16
C ALA A 203 12.52 11.65 11.35
N GLN A 204 12.24 10.41 10.93
CA GLN A 204 10.99 10.05 10.27
C GLN A 204 9.76 10.31 11.17
N ILE A 205 9.84 9.96 12.47
CA ILE A 205 8.78 10.22 13.43
C ILE A 205 8.51 11.72 13.59
N LEU A 206 9.56 12.53 13.72
CA LEU A 206 9.46 13.97 13.91
C LEU A 206 8.87 14.70 12.69
N ASN A 207 9.00 14.16 11.47
CA ASN A 207 8.31 14.68 10.29
C ASN A 207 6.79 14.73 10.49
N SER A 208 6.21 13.75 11.19
CA SER A 208 4.77 13.71 11.44
C SER A 208 4.28 14.80 12.41
N GLU A 209 5.14 15.37 13.25
CA GLU A 209 4.81 16.54 14.09
C GLU A 209 4.41 17.73 13.22
N LYS A 210 5.17 17.99 12.13
CA LYS A 210 4.87 19.06 11.18
C LYS A 210 3.55 18.84 10.46
N ILE A 211 3.27 17.60 10.04
CA ILE A 211 1.99 17.24 9.41
C ILE A 211 0.81 17.70 10.26
N VAL A 212 0.87 17.42 11.56
CA VAL A 212 -0.20 17.78 12.50
C VAL A 212 -0.24 19.28 12.79
N LYS A 213 0.91 19.94 12.85
CA LYS A 213 0.99 21.39 13.08
C LYS A 213 0.41 22.19 11.92
N ASP A 214 0.79 21.85 10.70
CA ASP A 214 0.52 22.61 9.50
C ASP A 214 -0.83 22.25 8.89
N ASN A 215 -1.32 21.04 9.12
CA ASN A 215 -2.61 20.63 8.58
C ASN A 215 -3.76 20.97 9.53
N ARG A 216 -4.42 22.09 9.25
CA ARG A 216 -5.56 22.57 10.02
C ARG A 216 -6.75 21.58 10.06
N ARG A 217 -6.87 20.70 9.07
CA ARG A 217 -7.92 19.66 9.05
C ARG A 217 -7.70 18.66 10.16
N ILE A 218 -6.48 18.14 10.30
CA ILE A 218 -6.14 17.21 11.38
C ILE A 218 -6.42 17.84 12.73
N THR A 219 -6.01 19.09 12.96
CA THR A 219 -6.14 19.72 14.27
C THR A 219 -7.51 20.30 14.58
N LYS A 220 -8.32 20.67 13.56
CA LYS A 220 -9.60 21.33 13.79
C LYS A 220 -10.83 20.41 13.70
N HIS A 221 -10.71 19.27 12.99
CA HIS A 221 -11.88 18.42 12.72
C HIS A 221 -12.01 17.20 13.59
N TYR A 222 -10.94 16.78 14.26
CA TYR A 222 -10.98 15.56 15.05
C TYR A 222 -11.65 15.78 16.40
N LYS A 223 -12.82 15.18 16.52
CA LYS A 223 -13.58 15.06 17.78
C LYS A 223 -13.40 13.66 18.39
N GLY A 224 -12.29 12.98 18.13
CA GLY A 224 -12.08 11.63 18.60
C GLY A 224 -10.63 11.21 18.52
N GLN A 225 -10.36 9.98 18.87
CA GLN A 225 -9.06 9.37 18.71
C GLN A 225 -8.75 9.21 17.22
N LEU A 226 -7.53 9.54 16.80
CA LEU A 226 -7.10 9.29 15.44
C LEU A 226 -6.83 7.81 15.25
N LYS A 227 -7.40 7.23 14.20
CA LYS A 227 -7.31 5.82 13.88
C LYS A 227 -6.87 5.63 12.43
N ILE A 228 -5.85 4.81 12.22
CA ILE A 228 -5.36 4.46 10.89
C ILE A 228 -5.66 3.01 10.57
N LEU A 229 -6.07 2.75 9.33
CA LEU A 229 -6.20 1.41 8.81
C LEU A 229 -4.80 0.82 8.57
N ALA A 230 -4.43 -0.21 9.33
CA ALA A 230 -3.07 -0.75 9.39
C ALA A 230 -2.89 -1.98 8.48
N PHE A 231 -3.07 -1.81 7.16
CA PHE A 231 -2.93 -2.89 6.18
C PHE A 231 -1.66 -2.82 5.34
N LEU A 232 -1.00 -1.65 5.26
CA LEU A 232 0.30 -1.58 4.60
C LEU A 232 1.32 -2.40 5.39
N PRO A 233 2.06 -3.32 4.74
CA PRO A 233 3.00 -4.18 5.45
C PRO A 233 4.07 -3.38 6.19
N PHE A 234 4.34 -3.76 7.45
CA PHE A 234 5.34 -3.08 8.28
C PHE A 234 6.78 -3.43 7.89
N TYR A 235 6.98 -4.43 7.05
CA TYR A 235 8.28 -4.70 6.44
C TYR A 235 8.63 -3.73 5.28
N HIS A 236 7.71 -2.85 4.88
CA HIS A 236 8.00 -1.75 3.96
C HIS A 236 8.11 -0.42 4.71
N ILE A 237 9.05 0.42 4.30
CA ILE A 237 9.30 1.72 4.95
C ILE A 237 8.03 2.59 5.04
N PHE A 238 7.14 2.54 4.06
CA PHE A 238 5.88 3.29 4.09
C PHE A 238 4.94 2.78 5.18
N GLY A 239 4.76 1.47 5.31
CA GLY A 239 3.97 0.86 6.38
C GLY A 239 4.61 1.09 7.75
N LEU A 240 5.92 0.89 7.86
CA LEU A 240 6.66 1.06 9.11
C LEU A 240 6.63 2.51 9.60
N CYS A 241 7.01 3.47 8.77
CA CYS A 241 7.11 4.86 9.21
C CYS A 241 5.76 5.55 9.28
N ALA A 242 4.98 5.56 8.17
CA ALA A 242 3.76 6.35 8.11
C ALA A 242 2.58 5.72 8.86
N VAL A 243 2.44 4.39 8.83
CA VAL A 243 1.33 3.72 9.51
C VAL A 243 1.70 3.40 10.94
N TYR A 244 2.80 2.67 11.16
CA TYR A 244 3.15 2.23 12.49
C TYR A 244 3.71 3.39 13.34
N PHE A 245 4.90 3.93 13.06
CA PHE A 245 5.55 4.91 13.95
C PHE A 245 4.81 6.25 14.06
N TRP A 246 4.33 6.83 12.96
CA TRP A 246 3.63 8.13 13.01
C TRP A 246 2.35 8.11 13.84
N PHE A 247 1.72 6.96 13.96
CA PHE A 247 0.51 6.82 14.78
C PHE A 247 0.82 6.40 16.20
N THR A 248 1.61 5.34 16.38
CA THR A 248 1.83 4.78 17.70
C THR A 248 2.65 5.70 18.60
N PHE A 249 3.66 6.38 18.06
CA PHE A 249 4.50 7.30 18.84
C PHE A 249 3.69 8.44 19.49
N PHE A 250 2.58 8.84 18.92
CA PHE A 250 1.71 9.90 19.43
C PHE A 250 0.43 9.37 20.08
N GLY A 251 0.42 8.14 20.53
CA GLY A 251 -0.69 7.56 21.28
C GLY A 251 -1.96 7.36 20.44
N ARG A 252 -1.81 7.00 19.14
CA ARG A 252 -2.92 6.79 18.20
C ARG A 252 -3.20 5.31 18.00
N THR A 253 -4.31 4.99 17.35
CA THR A 253 -4.81 3.63 17.22
C THR A 253 -4.56 3.07 15.83
N LEU A 254 -4.00 1.88 15.78
CA LEU A 254 -3.93 1.02 14.61
C LEU A 254 -5.21 0.18 14.53
N VAL A 255 -5.86 0.15 13.37
CA VAL A 255 -7.02 -0.70 13.10
C VAL A 255 -6.58 -1.79 12.12
N PHE A 256 -6.54 -3.03 12.58
CA PHE A 256 -6.11 -4.17 11.78
C PHE A 256 -7.27 -4.75 10.99
N LEU A 257 -6.95 -5.30 9.83
CA LEU A 257 -7.85 -6.04 8.93
C LEU A 257 -7.61 -7.53 9.04
N ASN A 258 -8.67 -8.33 8.85
CA ASN A 258 -8.56 -9.78 8.75
C ASN A 258 -8.18 -10.22 7.33
N ASP A 259 -8.64 -9.46 6.34
CA ASP A 259 -8.38 -9.69 4.92
C ASP A 259 -8.45 -8.38 4.14
N MET A 260 -8.07 -8.42 2.87
CA MET A 260 -8.02 -7.26 1.96
C MET A 260 -9.25 -7.12 1.07
N ALA A 261 -10.33 -7.89 1.32
CA ALA A 261 -11.54 -7.77 0.54
C ALA A 261 -12.14 -6.35 0.65
N PRO A 262 -12.65 -5.76 -0.43
CA PRO A 262 -13.21 -4.41 -0.43
C PRO A 262 -14.29 -4.20 0.62
N GLU A 263 -15.12 -5.21 0.86
CA GLU A 263 -16.17 -5.16 1.88
C GLU A 263 -15.61 -5.16 3.31
N THR A 264 -14.55 -5.95 3.57
CA THR A 264 -13.87 -5.96 4.85
C THR A 264 -13.26 -4.60 5.15
N ILE A 265 -12.61 -3.98 4.17
CA ILE A 265 -12.06 -2.60 4.28
C ILE A 265 -13.19 -1.61 4.62
N LEU A 266 -14.28 -1.63 3.85
CA LEU A 266 -15.42 -0.72 4.05
C LEU A 266 -16.07 -0.91 5.43
N ASN A 267 -16.37 -2.17 5.79
CA ASN A 267 -17.03 -2.49 7.05
C ASN A 267 -16.12 -2.16 8.25
N THR A 268 -14.82 -2.41 8.14
CA THR A 268 -13.83 -2.04 9.16
C THR A 268 -13.75 -0.52 9.32
N CYS A 269 -13.70 0.22 8.21
CA CYS A 269 -13.70 1.69 8.26
C CYS A 269 -14.91 2.25 8.99
N ARG A 270 -16.10 1.68 8.76
CA ARG A 270 -17.35 2.11 9.41
C ARG A 270 -17.40 1.68 10.86
N ARG A 271 -17.16 0.40 11.15
CA ARG A 271 -17.28 -0.18 12.49
C ARG A 271 -16.32 0.47 13.48
N HIS A 272 -15.09 0.71 13.06
CA HIS A 272 -14.03 1.27 13.90
C HIS A 272 -13.89 2.79 13.78
N GLU A 273 -14.72 3.44 12.97
CA GLU A 273 -14.62 4.90 12.71
C GLU A 273 -13.20 5.32 12.30
N VAL A 274 -12.62 4.60 11.35
CA VAL A 274 -11.27 4.88 10.79
C VAL A 274 -11.22 6.32 10.29
N THR A 275 -10.15 7.03 10.61
CA THR A 275 -9.97 8.44 10.24
C THR A 275 -8.92 8.64 9.13
N HIS A 276 -7.97 7.73 9.03
CA HIS A 276 -6.83 7.80 8.11
C HIS A 276 -6.68 6.49 7.33
N ILE A 277 -6.39 6.62 6.03
CA ILE A 277 -6.01 5.49 5.17
C ILE A 277 -4.81 5.92 4.34
N PHE A 278 -3.69 5.21 4.47
CA PHE A 278 -2.51 5.37 3.65
C PHE A 278 -2.34 4.14 2.78
N ALA A 279 -2.18 4.32 1.48
CA ALA A 279 -2.17 3.21 0.54
C ALA A 279 -1.33 3.51 -0.70
N VAL A 280 -1.03 2.47 -1.44
CA VAL A 280 -0.43 2.58 -2.77
C VAL A 280 -1.48 2.97 -3.81
N PRO A 281 -1.09 3.60 -4.93
CA PRO A 281 -2.01 4.05 -5.98
C PRO A 281 -2.96 2.99 -6.51
N LEU A 282 -2.57 1.73 -6.54
CA LEU A 282 -3.41 0.63 -7.00
C LEU A 282 -4.77 0.57 -6.29
N LEU A 283 -4.79 0.74 -4.96
CA LEU A 283 -6.06 0.77 -4.21
C LEU A 283 -6.97 1.91 -4.68
N TRP A 284 -6.40 3.10 -4.86
CA TRP A 284 -7.15 4.27 -5.28
C TRP A 284 -7.70 4.13 -6.70
N HIS A 285 -6.88 3.60 -7.63
CA HIS A 285 -7.28 3.34 -9.01
C HIS A 285 -8.40 2.30 -9.10
N THR A 286 -8.32 1.24 -8.28
CA THR A 286 -9.37 0.20 -8.22
C THR A 286 -10.69 0.78 -7.74
N ILE A 287 -10.67 1.60 -6.70
CA ILE A 287 -11.89 2.26 -6.19
C ILE A 287 -12.42 3.27 -7.22
N GLU A 288 -11.56 4.06 -7.86
CA GLU A 288 -11.95 4.97 -8.95
C GLU A 288 -12.69 4.21 -10.05
N LYS A 289 -12.10 3.12 -10.56
CA LYS A 289 -12.71 2.28 -11.60
C LYS A 289 -14.08 1.77 -11.17
N LYS A 290 -14.22 1.26 -9.95
CA LYS A 290 -15.50 0.78 -9.42
C LYS A 290 -16.55 1.88 -9.33
N VAL A 291 -16.19 3.07 -8.83
CA VAL A 291 -17.12 4.22 -8.73
C VAL A 291 -17.60 4.68 -10.10
N LEU A 292 -16.69 4.80 -11.06
CA LEU A 292 -17.02 5.24 -12.41
C LEU A 292 -17.88 4.21 -13.14
N ASN A 293 -17.56 2.92 -13.03
CA ASN A 293 -18.36 1.84 -13.63
C ASN A 293 -19.77 1.81 -13.06
N ASN A 294 -19.93 1.86 -11.73
CA ASN A 294 -21.25 1.91 -11.09
C ASN A 294 -22.05 3.13 -11.52
N ALA A 295 -21.42 4.30 -11.62
CA ALA A 295 -22.10 5.51 -12.08
C ALA A 295 -22.53 5.41 -13.56
N THR A 296 -21.74 4.76 -14.41
CA THR A 296 -22.05 4.52 -15.82
C THR A 296 -23.22 3.55 -15.97
N GLN A 297 -23.18 2.40 -15.28
CA GLN A 297 -24.26 1.41 -15.30
C GLN A 297 -25.61 1.98 -14.84
N GLN A 298 -25.57 2.87 -13.84
CA GLN A 298 -26.77 3.54 -13.34
C GLN A 298 -27.18 4.78 -14.15
N GLY A 299 -26.50 5.11 -15.25
CA GLY A 299 -26.77 6.34 -16.03
C GLY A 299 -26.50 7.64 -15.27
N LYS A 300 -25.72 7.60 -14.20
CA LYS A 300 -25.45 8.73 -13.29
C LYS A 300 -24.09 9.40 -13.46
N LEU A 301 -23.30 9.01 -14.47
CA LEU A 301 -21.93 9.50 -14.66
C LEU A 301 -21.88 11.03 -14.81
N GLU A 302 -22.81 11.62 -15.57
CA GLU A 302 -22.89 13.08 -15.74
C GLU A 302 -23.23 13.79 -14.42
N LYS A 303 -24.14 13.22 -13.62
CA LYS A 303 -24.50 13.72 -12.28
C LYS A 303 -23.30 13.67 -11.33
N LEU A 304 -22.55 12.58 -11.35
CA LEU A 304 -21.30 12.42 -10.58
C LEU A 304 -20.29 13.51 -10.96
N ASN A 305 -20.02 13.69 -12.25
CA ASN A 305 -19.06 14.68 -12.74
C ASN A 305 -19.48 16.13 -12.40
N LYS A 306 -20.77 16.45 -12.50
CA LYS A 306 -21.31 17.76 -12.05
C LYS A 306 -21.12 17.95 -10.54
N GLY A 307 -21.40 16.92 -9.75
CA GLY A 307 -21.19 16.92 -8.30
C GLY A 307 -19.72 17.15 -7.93
N ILE A 308 -18.79 16.44 -8.55
CA ILE A 308 -17.35 16.61 -8.35
C ILE A 308 -16.92 18.05 -8.62
N ARG A 309 -17.33 18.62 -9.77
CA ARG A 309 -16.99 20.01 -10.13
C ARG A 309 -17.52 21.02 -9.12
N LEU A 310 -18.77 20.87 -8.68
CA LEU A 310 -19.40 21.73 -7.68
C LEU A 310 -18.65 21.65 -6.34
N CYS A 311 -18.41 20.44 -5.86
CA CYS A 311 -17.71 20.17 -4.61
C CYS A 311 -16.26 20.67 -4.62
N THR A 312 -15.57 20.54 -5.75
CA THR A 312 -14.21 21.08 -5.94
C THR A 312 -14.21 22.62 -5.83
N LYS A 313 -15.16 23.30 -6.50
CA LYS A 313 -15.30 24.76 -6.39
C LYS A 313 -15.57 25.20 -4.93
N LEU A 314 -16.47 24.49 -4.24
CA LEU A 314 -16.81 24.76 -2.85
C LEU A 314 -15.59 24.58 -1.92
N GLN A 315 -14.83 23.52 -2.10
CA GLN A 315 -13.63 23.24 -1.32
C GLN A 315 -12.49 24.23 -1.61
N ASN A 316 -12.37 24.73 -2.84
CA ASN A 316 -11.39 25.76 -3.18
C ASN A 316 -11.72 27.11 -2.53
N ALA A 317 -12.99 27.47 -2.47
CA ALA A 317 -13.43 28.68 -1.80
C ALA A 317 -13.33 28.57 -0.26
N PHE A 318 -13.74 27.43 0.28
CA PHE A 318 -13.80 27.16 1.71
C PHE A 318 -13.19 25.80 2.06
N PRO A 319 -11.85 25.64 2.05
CA PRO A 319 -11.21 24.33 2.16
C PRO A 319 -11.64 23.53 3.40
N TYR A 320 -11.91 24.22 4.49
CA TYR A 320 -12.27 23.62 5.76
C TYR A 320 -13.72 23.12 5.84
N PHE A 321 -14.70 23.97 5.49
CA PHE A 321 -16.11 23.62 5.51
C PHE A 321 -16.52 22.87 4.24
N GLY A 322 -15.94 23.26 3.12
CA GLY A 322 -16.23 22.68 1.82
C GLY A 322 -16.03 21.16 1.79
N THR A 323 -14.96 20.65 2.41
CA THR A 323 -14.71 19.21 2.48
C THR A 323 -15.84 18.45 3.19
N LYS A 324 -16.36 18.99 4.33
CA LYS A 324 -17.48 18.37 5.05
C LYS A 324 -18.79 18.42 4.28
N ILE A 325 -19.05 19.56 3.64
CA ILE A 325 -20.27 19.76 2.85
C ILE A 325 -20.21 18.86 1.61
N SER A 326 -19.04 18.78 0.96
CA SER A 326 -18.82 17.90 -0.19
C SER A 326 -19.11 16.43 0.14
N LYS A 327 -18.63 15.92 1.26
CA LYS A 327 -18.94 14.55 1.70
C LYS A 327 -20.44 14.32 1.89
N LYS A 328 -21.17 15.31 2.44
CA LYS A 328 -22.62 15.21 2.58
C LYS A 328 -23.34 15.25 1.24
N ILE A 329 -22.92 16.13 0.32
CA ILE A 329 -23.47 16.19 -1.04
C ILE A 329 -23.25 14.88 -1.79
N MET A 330 -22.07 14.27 -1.57
CA MET A 330 -21.65 13.04 -2.23
C MET A 330 -21.83 11.79 -1.37
N SER A 331 -22.77 11.81 -0.40
CA SER A 331 -23.00 10.70 0.55
C SER A 331 -23.33 9.39 -0.16
N ASP A 332 -24.10 9.43 -1.24
CA ASP A 332 -24.42 8.23 -2.05
C ASP A 332 -23.16 7.50 -2.51
N VAL A 333 -22.06 8.21 -2.74
CA VAL A 333 -20.77 7.65 -3.14
C VAL A 333 -19.88 7.36 -1.92
N THR A 334 -19.71 8.35 -1.02
CA THR A 334 -18.77 8.20 0.11
C THR A 334 -19.19 7.11 1.08
N ASP A 335 -20.49 6.90 1.27
CA ASP A 335 -21.01 5.83 2.13
C ASP A 335 -20.83 4.43 1.52
N GLN A 336 -20.57 4.32 0.22
CA GLN A 336 -20.24 3.06 -0.44
C GLN A 336 -18.74 2.78 -0.50
N ILE A 337 -17.88 3.75 -0.16
CA ILE A 337 -16.42 3.59 -0.19
C ILE A 337 -15.88 3.41 1.23
N PHE A 338 -15.74 4.50 1.99
CA PHE A 338 -15.12 4.48 3.33
C PHE A 338 -16.02 5.09 4.42
N GLY A 339 -17.19 5.62 4.07
CA GLY A 339 -18.09 6.31 4.99
C GLY A 339 -17.61 7.72 5.35
N GLN A 340 -18.22 8.27 6.41
CA GLN A 340 -18.06 9.68 6.79
C GLN A 340 -16.87 9.92 7.74
N SER A 341 -16.37 8.89 8.43
CA SER A 341 -15.31 9.01 9.44
C SER A 341 -13.94 9.30 8.83
N VAL A 342 -13.63 8.73 7.66
CA VAL A 342 -12.34 8.90 6.99
C VAL A 342 -12.15 10.36 6.55
N GLN A 343 -11.05 10.97 6.98
CA GLN A 343 -10.77 12.39 6.79
C GLN A 343 -9.52 12.66 5.97
N PHE A 344 -8.52 11.78 6.07
CA PHE A 344 -7.19 12.04 5.56
C PHE A 344 -6.62 10.79 4.88
N LEU A 345 -6.22 10.97 3.64
CA LEU A 345 -5.69 9.89 2.80
C LEU A 345 -4.31 10.28 2.27
N ILE A 346 -3.37 9.32 2.23
CA ILE A 346 -2.09 9.48 1.55
C ILE A 346 -1.94 8.36 0.52
N SER A 347 -1.56 8.73 -0.68
CA SER A 347 -1.04 7.84 -1.72
C SER A 347 0.47 7.93 -1.77
N GLY A 348 1.17 6.81 -1.80
CA GLY A 348 2.62 6.79 -1.88
C GLY A 348 3.16 5.48 -2.47
N GLY A 349 4.46 5.45 -2.76
CA GLY A 349 5.14 4.25 -3.27
C GLY A 349 5.12 4.08 -4.78
N SER A 350 4.27 4.80 -5.51
CA SER A 350 4.30 4.88 -6.98
C SER A 350 3.50 6.08 -7.49
N PHE A 351 3.49 6.29 -8.80
CA PHE A 351 2.74 7.38 -9.44
C PHE A 351 1.24 7.24 -9.23
N ILE A 352 0.54 8.36 -8.95
CA ILE A 352 -0.91 8.44 -8.86
C ILE A 352 -1.49 9.27 -10.01
N ARG A 353 -2.56 8.77 -10.64
CA ARG A 353 -3.23 9.45 -11.74
C ARG A 353 -3.96 10.70 -11.26
N LYS A 354 -3.94 11.73 -12.10
CA LYS A 354 -4.67 12.97 -11.86
C LYS A 354 -6.18 12.75 -11.72
N SER A 355 -6.77 11.89 -12.55
CA SER A 355 -8.20 11.53 -12.48
C SER A 355 -8.59 10.97 -11.11
N THR A 356 -7.74 10.11 -10.56
CA THR A 356 -7.94 9.54 -9.22
C THR A 356 -7.93 10.62 -8.13
N LEU A 357 -6.96 11.54 -8.18
CA LEU A 357 -6.91 12.68 -7.26
C LEU A 357 -8.16 13.56 -7.40
N GLU A 358 -8.57 13.86 -8.63
CA GLU A 358 -9.77 14.67 -8.93
C GLU A 358 -11.04 14.02 -8.37
N LEU A 359 -11.22 12.71 -8.53
CA LEU A 359 -12.34 11.98 -7.96
C LEU A 359 -12.36 12.08 -6.44
N PHE A 360 -11.30 11.59 -5.77
CA PHE A 360 -11.28 11.52 -4.30
C PHE A 360 -11.37 12.89 -3.65
N ASN A 361 -10.58 13.85 -4.13
CA ASN A 361 -10.63 15.21 -3.63
C ASN A 361 -11.99 15.86 -3.91
N GLY A 362 -12.58 15.60 -5.09
CA GLY A 362 -13.88 16.13 -5.49
C GLY A 362 -15.04 15.62 -4.62
N ILE A 363 -15.04 14.33 -4.25
CA ILE A 363 -16.09 13.77 -3.38
C ILE A 363 -15.90 14.08 -1.90
N GLY A 364 -14.84 14.83 -1.54
CA GLY A 364 -14.62 15.32 -0.18
C GLY A 364 -13.66 14.47 0.68
N TYR A 365 -12.95 13.51 0.09
CA TYR A 365 -11.80 12.89 0.72
C TYR A 365 -10.52 13.69 0.38
N ALA A 366 -9.73 14.02 1.41
CA ALA A 366 -8.47 14.72 1.16
C ALA A 366 -7.38 13.68 0.84
N LEU A 367 -7.19 13.39 -0.45
CA LEU A 367 -6.15 12.50 -0.92
C LEU A 367 -4.90 13.32 -1.26
N HIS A 368 -3.83 13.03 -0.55
CA HIS A 368 -2.52 13.66 -0.65
C HIS A 368 -1.54 12.71 -1.34
N ASN A 369 -0.61 13.26 -2.11
CA ASN A 369 0.46 12.48 -2.73
C ASN A 369 1.72 12.57 -1.87
N GLY A 370 2.34 11.42 -1.55
CA GLY A 370 3.56 11.30 -0.76
C GLY A 370 4.69 10.68 -1.57
N TYR A 371 5.92 11.06 -1.25
CA TYR A 371 7.12 10.58 -1.89
C TYR A 371 8.11 10.03 -0.88
N GLY A 372 8.70 8.91 -1.25
CA GLY A 372 9.72 8.21 -0.49
C GLY A 372 10.10 6.90 -1.16
N MET A 373 11.16 6.32 -0.68
CA MET A 373 11.65 5.00 -1.11
C MET A 373 12.39 4.33 0.05
N SER A 374 12.68 3.05 -0.09
CA SER A 374 13.32 2.28 1.00
C SER A 374 14.63 2.90 1.48
N GLU A 375 15.36 3.59 0.61
CA GLU A 375 16.65 4.17 0.91
C GLU A 375 16.58 5.51 1.64
N ILE A 376 15.52 6.30 1.43
CA ILE A 376 15.41 7.67 1.98
C ILE A 376 14.29 7.84 2.99
N GLY A 377 13.50 6.80 3.22
CA GLY A 377 12.30 6.92 4.02
C GLY A 377 11.20 7.72 3.32
N ILE A 378 10.33 8.35 4.09
CA ILE A 378 9.30 9.26 3.58
C ILE A 378 9.88 10.67 3.60
N ALA A 379 10.13 11.23 2.42
CA ALA A 379 10.87 12.47 2.27
C ALA A 379 9.97 13.69 2.09
N SER A 380 8.77 13.53 1.54
CA SER A 380 7.81 14.63 1.38
C SER A 380 6.36 14.15 1.21
N VAL A 381 5.41 15.04 1.46
CA VAL A 381 3.97 14.84 1.18
C VAL A 381 3.37 16.18 0.75
N GLU A 382 2.47 16.15 -0.22
CA GLU A 382 1.68 17.29 -0.66
C GLU A 382 0.61 17.66 0.38
N PHE A 383 0.74 18.81 1.04
CA PHE A 383 -0.16 19.21 2.13
C PHE A 383 -1.06 20.40 1.83
N ARG A 384 -1.05 20.92 0.61
CA ARG A 384 -1.91 22.07 0.28
C ARG A 384 -3.40 21.75 0.51
N ASP A 385 -4.12 22.75 1.03
CA ASP A 385 -5.51 22.59 1.46
C ASP A 385 -6.52 22.50 0.32
N ARG A 386 -6.22 23.08 -0.84
CA ARG A 386 -7.16 23.16 -1.96
C ARG A 386 -7.08 21.91 -2.82
N PRO A 387 -8.23 21.35 -3.25
CA PRO A 387 -8.25 20.24 -4.20
C PRO A 387 -7.47 20.51 -5.48
N THR A 388 -7.57 21.71 -6.04
CA THR A 388 -6.86 22.09 -7.28
C THR A 388 -5.35 21.95 -7.14
N ASP A 389 -4.79 22.23 -5.97
CA ASP A 389 -3.35 22.10 -5.72
C ASP A 389 -2.96 20.62 -5.59
N ARG A 390 -3.74 19.83 -4.83
CA ARG A 390 -3.49 18.39 -4.66
C ARG A 390 -3.66 17.59 -5.96
N ASN A 391 -4.59 18.01 -6.82
CA ASN A 391 -4.84 17.37 -8.11
C ASN A 391 -3.70 17.54 -9.13
N LEU A 392 -2.72 18.39 -8.83
CA LEU A 392 -1.51 18.53 -9.66
C LEU A 392 -0.52 17.37 -9.46
N ALA A 393 -0.78 16.46 -8.51
CA ALA A 393 0.09 15.32 -8.17
C ALA A 393 1.51 15.70 -7.73
N SER A 394 1.69 16.91 -7.18
CA SER A 394 2.95 17.29 -6.52
C SER A 394 3.30 16.30 -5.40
N ILE A 395 4.58 16.05 -5.20
CA ILE A 395 5.08 15.31 -4.05
C ILE A 395 5.29 16.22 -2.81
N GLY A 396 4.96 17.49 -2.92
CA GLY A 396 5.07 18.46 -1.83
C GLY A 396 6.46 19.08 -1.68
N LEU A 397 6.67 19.70 -0.52
CA LEU A 397 7.95 20.21 -0.08
C LEU A 397 8.68 19.15 0.75
N PRO A 398 10.01 19.08 0.72
CA PRO A 398 10.75 18.15 1.57
C PRO A 398 10.47 18.41 3.05
N PHE A 399 10.45 17.34 3.84
CA PHE A 399 10.39 17.45 5.30
C PHE A 399 11.66 18.08 5.87
N GLU A 400 11.59 18.57 7.10
CA GLU A 400 12.75 19.19 7.78
C GLU A 400 13.94 18.23 7.92
N SER A 401 13.70 16.92 7.90
CA SER A 401 14.73 15.88 7.97
C SER A 401 15.37 15.56 6.62
N ALA A 402 14.94 16.19 5.52
CA ALA A 402 15.42 15.92 4.18
C ALA A 402 15.64 17.21 3.39
N GLU A 403 16.71 17.22 2.60
CA GLU A 403 17.03 18.27 1.64
C GLU A 403 16.94 17.69 0.23
N TYR A 404 16.46 18.50 -0.73
CA TYR A 404 16.34 18.14 -2.13
C TYR A 404 17.31 18.96 -2.98
N LYS A 405 17.96 18.29 -3.93
CA LYS A 405 18.78 18.89 -4.96
C LYS A 405 18.45 18.24 -6.30
N VAL A 406 18.33 19.03 -7.35
CA VAL A 406 18.09 18.55 -8.71
C VAL A 406 19.32 18.86 -9.54
N ASP A 407 19.81 17.89 -10.32
CA ASP A 407 20.92 18.10 -11.23
C ASP A 407 20.47 18.68 -12.59
N GLU A 408 21.43 18.86 -13.51
CA GLU A 408 21.18 19.42 -14.84
C GLU A 408 20.27 18.55 -15.71
N ASP A 409 20.22 17.23 -15.46
CA ASP A 409 19.36 16.26 -16.14
C ASP A 409 17.96 16.17 -15.49
N GLY A 410 17.68 16.96 -14.45
CA GLY A 410 16.42 16.94 -13.72
C GLY A 410 16.33 15.81 -12.69
N VAL A 411 17.41 15.10 -12.39
CA VAL A 411 17.40 13.98 -11.45
C VAL A 411 17.42 14.49 -10.01
N LEU A 412 16.52 13.93 -9.19
CA LEU A 412 16.42 14.29 -7.77
C LEU A 412 17.50 13.58 -6.94
N TYR A 413 18.16 14.36 -6.11
CA TYR A 413 19.03 13.89 -5.03
C TYR A 413 18.44 14.27 -3.69
N VAL A 414 18.57 13.36 -2.72
CA VAL A 414 18.04 13.53 -1.36
C VAL A 414 19.16 13.34 -0.36
N LYS A 415 19.24 14.22 0.63
CA LYS A 415 20.15 14.13 1.78
C LYS A 415 19.37 14.45 3.05
N GLY A 416 19.74 13.86 4.18
CA GLY A 416 19.17 14.22 5.48
C GLY A 416 19.20 13.11 6.52
N GLU A 417 18.80 13.43 7.74
CA GLU A 417 18.81 12.50 8.87
C GLU A 417 17.82 11.34 8.72
N SER A 418 16.77 11.47 7.89
CA SER A 418 15.77 10.46 7.66
C SER A 418 16.16 9.37 6.64
N VAL A 419 17.32 9.51 6.01
CA VAL A 419 17.88 8.55 5.05
C VAL A 419 18.49 7.37 5.80
N CYS A 420 18.47 6.16 5.22
CA CYS A 420 19.14 5.00 5.81
C CYS A 420 20.64 5.27 6.02
N ILE A 421 21.18 4.77 7.12
CA ILE A 421 22.59 5.06 7.49
C ILE A 421 23.58 4.32 6.58
N ARG A 422 23.21 3.15 6.07
CA ARG A 422 23.98 2.36 5.12
C ARG A 422 23.10 1.45 4.30
N ARG A 423 23.63 0.97 3.19
CA ARG A 423 22.98 0.07 2.25
C ARG A 423 23.91 -1.07 1.90
N ILE A 424 23.36 -2.27 1.78
CA ILE A 424 24.11 -3.44 1.29
C ILE A 424 23.53 -3.82 -0.08
N LYS A 425 24.37 -3.87 -1.10
CA LYS A 425 24.01 -4.23 -2.46
C LYS A 425 24.97 -5.31 -2.97
N GLY A 426 24.48 -6.55 -3.07
CA GLY A 426 25.35 -7.71 -3.23
C GLY A 426 26.31 -7.78 -2.05
N ASP A 427 27.61 -7.89 -2.31
CA ASP A 427 28.67 -7.96 -1.29
C ASP A 427 29.21 -6.57 -0.87
N GLN A 428 28.63 -5.50 -1.38
CA GLN A 428 29.11 -4.13 -1.10
C GLN A 428 28.24 -3.43 -0.05
N GLU A 429 28.87 -3.02 1.04
CA GLU A 429 28.28 -2.12 2.02
C GLU A 429 28.64 -0.66 1.65
N ILE A 430 27.63 0.19 1.54
CA ILE A 430 27.76 1.60 1.15
C ILE A 430 27.18 2.46 2.28
N VAL A 431 28.06 3.19 2.96
CA VAL A 431 27.65 4.18 3.97
C VAL A 431 26.98 5.37 3.29
N THR A 432 25.89 5.85 3.86
CA THR A 432 25.18 7.03 3.33
C THR A 432 25.68 8.29 4.05
N ASP A 433 26.66 8.96 3.47
CA ASP A 433 27.32 10.14 4.04
C ASP A 433 27.10 11.45 3.25
N GLY A 434 26.16 11.44 2.31
CA GLY A 434 25.93 12.56 1.43
C GLY A 434 24.61 12.55 0.68
N TRP A 435 24.66 13.02 -0.56
CA TRP A 435 23.51 13.08 -1.44
C TRP A 435 23.23 11.69 -2.05
N PHE A 436 22.02 11.17 -1.79
CA PHE A 436 21.54 9.97 -2.42
C PHE A 436 20.88 10.28 -3.75
N LYS A 437 21.37 9.70 -4.86
CA LYS A 437 20.76 9.81 -6.18
C LYS A 437 19.54 8.89 -6.25
N THR A 438 18.33 9.47 -6.38
CA THR A 438 17.09 8.68 -6.39
C THR A 438 16.84 7.97 -7.72
N GLY A 439 17.36 8.54 -8.80
CA GLY A 439 17.04 8.14 -10.18
C GLY A 439 15.67 8.63 -10.66
N ASP A 440 14.91 9.35 -9.83
CA ASP A 440 13.65 9.95 -10.23
C ASP A 440 13.91 11.34 -10.86
N ILE A 441 13.28 11.60 -12.01
CA ILE A 441 13.32 12.89 -12.69
C ILE A 441 12.18 13.75 -12.16
N VAL A 442 12.47 14.98 -11.78
CA VAL A 442 11.50 15.90 -11.19
C VAL A 442 11.51 17.27 -11.85
N ASN A 443 10.37 17.92 -11.87
CA ASN A 443 10.22 19.34 -12.10
C ASN A 443 9.92 20.06 -10.79
N CYS A 444 10.39 21.30 -10.65
CA CYS A 444 10.10 22.17 -9.51
C CYS A 444 9.37 23.42 -10.01
N ASP A 445 8.24 23.76 -9.36
CA ASP A 445 7.55 25.01 -9.69
C ASP A 445 8.16 26.22 -9.00
N GLU A 446 7.73 27.44 -9.38
CA GLU A 446 8.20 28.70 -8.80
C GLU A 446 8.00 28.82 -7.27
N LYS A 447 7.13 27.97 -6.70
CA LYS A 447 6.85 27.95 -5.26
C LYS A 447 7.65 26.87 -4.53
N GLY A 448 8.52 26.14 -5.24
CA GLY A 448 9.38 25.10 -4.69
C GLY A 448 8.70 23.74 -4.56
N TYR A 449 7.50 23.51 -5.12
CA TYR A 449 6.85 22.20 -5.10
C TYR A 449 7.41 21.32 -6.21
N TYR A 450 7.68 20.05 -5.87
CA TYR A 450 8.27 19.08 -6.77
C TYR A 450 7.21 18.16 -7.38
N TYR A 451 7.45 17.78 -8.63
CA TYR A 451 6.58 16.88 -9.42
C TYR A 451 7.45 15.80 -10.04
N VAL A 452 7.21 14.53 -9.68
CA VAL A 452 7.91 13.42 -10.34
C VAL A 452 7.35 13.27 -11.75
N VAL A 453 8.22 13.36 -12.73
CA VAL A 453 7.88 13.20 -14.14
C VAL A 453 8.29 11.84 -14.69
N GLY A 454 9.18 11.11 -14.00
CA GLY A 454 9.53 9.74 -14.34
C GLY A 454 10.83 9.25 -13.71
N ARG A 455 11.33 8.10 -14.19
CA ARG A 455 12.61 7.54 -13.76
C ARG A 455 13.64 7.59 -14.85
N GLN A 456 14.87 7.95 -14.51
CA GLN A 456 16.01 7.96 -15.43
C GLN A 456 16.23 6.58 -16.07
N SER A 457 16.02 5.50 -15.33
CA SER A 457 16.19 4.13 -15.83
C SER A 457 15.10 3.66 -16.76
N ASP A 458 13.99 4.37 -16.84
CA ASP A 458 12.79 3.96 -17.57
C ASP A 458 12.54 4.87 -18.80
N VAL A 459 13.34 5.94 -18.96
CA VAL A 459 13.26 6.83 -20.12
C VAL A 459 13.61 6.05 -21.38
N VAL A 460 12.73 6.12 -22.37
CA VAL A 460 12.97 5.59 -23.72
C VAL A 460 13.55 6.68 -24.59
N ILE A 461 14.64 6.38 -25.27
CA ILE A 461 15.25 7.33 -26.23
C ILE A 461 14.54 7.16 -27.56
N GLY A 462 13.75 8.16 -27.96
CA GLY A 462 13.08 8.18 -29.26
C GLY A 462 14.04 8.29 -30.43
N GLU A 463 13.57 8.03 -31.63
CA GLU A 463 14.36 8.01 -32.89
C GLU A 463 15.13 9.32 -33.14
N ASN A 464 14.61 10.45 -32.67
CA ASN A 464 15.21 11.77 -32.81
C ASN A 464 16.07 12.19 -31.62
N GLY A 465 16.35 11.23 -30.71
CA GLY A 465 17.11 11.50 -29.48
C GLY A 465 16.31 12.19 -28.36
N GLU A 466 14.99 12.29 -28.49
CA GLU A 466 14.13 12.81 -27.43
C GLU A 466 13.96 11.80 -26.29
N ASN A 467 13.96 12.30 -25.06
CA ASN A 467 13.70 11.51 -23.87
C ASN A 467 12.18 11.37 -23.65
N ILE A 468 11.65 10.18 -23.86
CA ILE A 468 10.23 9.87 -23.67
C ILE A 468 10.06 9.19 -22.33
N ASN A 469 9.20 9.76 -21.50
CA ASN A 469 8.87 9.19 -20.21
C ASN A 469 7.65 8.28 -20.32
N PRO A 470 7.80 6.96 -20.12
CA PRO A 470 6.70 6.01 -20.27
C PRO A 470 5.55 6.25 -19.28
N ASP A 471 5.83 6.67 -18.03
CA ASP A 471 4.79 6.94 -17.03
C ASP A 471 3.87 8.07 -17.49
N THR A 472 4.44 9.10 -18.15
CA THR A 472 3.66 10.20 -18.70
C THR A 472 2.75 9.73 -19.83
N VAL A 473 3.27 8.87 -20.71
CA VAL A 473 2.52 8.33 -21.85
C VAL A 473 1.41 7.39 -21.37
N GLU A 474 1.71 6.47 -20.44
CA GLU A 474 0.73 5.54 -19.83
C GLU A 474 -0.51 6.24 -19.28
N ASN A 475 -0.35 7.44 -18.72
CA ASN A 475 -1.45 8.18 -18.10
C ASN A 475 -2.59 8.57 -19.06
N PHE A 476 -2.29 8.63 -20.35
CA PHE A 476 -3.31 8.95 -21.37
C PHE A 476 -4.15 7.71 -21.74
N PHE A 477 -3.62 6.50 -21.55
CA PHE A 477 -4.27 5.26 -21.92
C PHE A 477 -5.11 4.67 -20.79
N ASN A 478 -6.22 5.31 -20.45
CA ASN A 478 -7.19 4.77 -19.48
C ASN A 478 -8.36 4.16 -20.25
N VAL A 479 -8.23 2.93 -20.67
CA VAL A 479 -9.20 2.19 -21.49
C VAL A 479 -9.87 1.06 -20.73
N LYS A 480 -11.10 0.74 -21.13
CA LYS A 480 -11.87 -0.38 -20.58
C LYS A 480 -11.28 -1.70 -21.12
N ASP A 481 -11.48 -2.79 -20.38
CA ASP A 481 -11.07 -4.16 -20.74
C ASP A 481 -9.55 -4.40 -20.82
N VAL A 482 -8.75 -3.46 -20.31
CA VAL A 482 -7.32 -3.65 -20.07
C VAL A 482 -7.11 -3.95 -18.58
N ILE A 483 -6.52 -5.12 -18.27
CA ILE A 483 -6.20 -5.56 -16.91
C ILE A 483 -5.03 -4.76 -16.37
N ALA A 484 -3.94 -4.72 -17.13
CA ALA A 484 -2.73 -3.94 -16.86
C ALA A 484 -2.16 -3.39 -18.16
N LEU A 485 -1.45 -2.27 -18.08
CA LEU A 485 -0.83 -1.63 -19.24
C LEU A 485 0.55 -1.12 -18.86
N SER A 486 1.51 -1.27 -19.76
CA SER A 486 2.82 -0.65 -19.63
C SER A 486 3.31 -0.11 -20.97
N VAL A 487 3.93 1.08 -20.91
CA VAL A 487 4.68 1.66 -22.02
C VAL A 487 6.16 1.49 -21.72
N LEU A 488 6.92 0.96 -22.69
CA LEU A 488 8.35 0.72 -22.52
C LEU A 488 9.05 0.77 -23.90
N GLY A 489 10.36 0.94 -23.87
CA GLY A 489 11.20 0.78 -25.07
C GLY A 489 11.43 -0.70 -25.35
N LEU A 490 11.11 -1.14 -26.55
CA LEU A 490 11.47 -2.48 -27.03
C LEU A 490 12.42 -2.37 -28.20
N SER A 491 13.45 -3.21 -28.21
CA SER A 491 14.37 -3.30 -29.35
C SER A 491 13.66 -3.99 -30.52
N VAL A 492 13.39 -3.21 -31.57
CA VAL A 492 12.81 -3.69 -32.82
C VAL A 492 13.79 -3.32 -33.94
N ASP A 493 14.24 -4.31 -34.72
CA ASP A 493 15.17 -4.11 -35.84
C ASP A 493 16.41 -3.24 -35.52
N SER A 494 17.01 -3.45 -34.33
CA SER A 494 18.20 -2.75 -33.83
C SER A 494 17.98 -1.30 -33.34
N HIS A 495 16.73 -0.87 -33.23
CA HIS A 495 16.35 0.44 -32.65
C HIS A 495 15.41 0.24 -31.48
N GLU A 496 15.45 1.16 -30.53
CA GLU A 496 14.51 1.17 -29.40
C GLU A 496 13.25 1.94 -29.84
N GLU A 497 12.10 1.27 -29.82
CA GLU A 497 10.82 1.88 -30.15
C GLU A 497 9.92 1.96 -28.91
N VAL A 498 9.16 3.05 -28.82
CA VAL A 498 8.15 3.22 -27.76
C VAL A 498 6.96 2.30 -28.05
N CYS A 499 6.82 1.27 -27.23
CA CYS A 499 5.79 0.26 -27.37
C CYS A 499 4.83 0.29 -26.19
N LEU A 500 3.53 0.04 -26.46
CA LEU A 500 2.52 -0.19 -25.45
C LEU A 500 2.20 -1.67 -25.40
N VAL A 501 2.29 -2.26 -24.21
CA VAL A 501 1.88 -3.64 -23.94
C VAL A 501 0.65 -3.60 -23.06
N ALA A 502 -0.46 -4.15 -23.54
CA ALA A 502 -1.72 -4.26 -22.82
C ALA A 502 -2.00 -5.71 -22.43
N GLN A 503 -2.12 -5.99 -21.17
CA GLN A 503 -2.66 -7.24 -20.67
C GLN A 503 -4.17 -7.20 -20.80
N ILE A 504 -4.73 -8.15 -21.54
CA ILE A 504 -6.16 -8.30 -21.74
C ILE A 504 -6.61 -9.69 -21.35
N SER A 505 -7.92 -9.86 -21.09
CA SER A 505 -8.49 -11.18 -20.88
C SER A 505 -8.47 -12.00 -22.18
N LYS A 506 -8.07 -13.26 -22.09
CA LYS A 506 -8.11 -14.21 -23.22
C LYS A 506 -9.52 -14.54 -23.71
N TYR A 507 -10.55 -14.14 -22.96
CA TYR A 507 -11.97 -14.31 -23.29
C TYR A 507 -12.59 -13.07 -23.93
N LEU A 508 -11.81 -12.03 -24.20
CA LEU A 508 -12.30 -10.84 -24.88
C LEU A 508 -12.64 -11.21 -26.34
N SER A 509 -13.85 -10.86 -26.79
CA SER A 509 -14.25 -11.17 -28.16
C SER A 509 -13.37 -10.46 -29.18
N SER A 510 -13.21 -11.04 -30.37
CA SER A 510 -12.43 -10.45 -31.48
C SER A 510 -12.91 -9.05 -31.83
N GLU A 511 -14.22 -8.80 -31.81
CA GLU A 511 -14.81 -7.48 -32.09
C GLU A 511 -14.39 -6.48 -31.00
N ARG A 512 -14.34 -6.92 -29.73
CA ARG A 512 -13.93 -6.06 -28.62
C ARG A 512 -12.43 -5.75 -28.66
N ILE A 513 -11.60 -6.72 -29.07
CA ILE A 513 -10.15 -6.50 -29.29
C ILE A 513 -9.92 -5.47 -30.39
N ILE A 514 -10.67 -5.55 -31.49
CA ILE A 514 -10.59 -4.57 -32.59
C ILE A 514 -11.02 -3.17 -32.10
N ALA A 515 -12.12 -3.10 -31.36
CA ALA A 515 -12.60 -1.84 -30.80
C ALA A 515 -11.59 -1.24 -29.80
N LEU A 516 -10.96 -2.08 -28.97
CA LEU A 516 -9.92 -1.66 -28.04
C LEU A 516 -8.70 -1.09 -28.77
N LYS A 517 -8.26 -1.74 -29.86
CA LYS A 517 -7.20 -1.23 -30.71
C LYS A 517 -7.53 0.16 -31.24
N GLN A 518 -8.72 0.33 -31.79
CA GLN A 518 -9.16 1.64 -32.34
C GLN A 518 -9.21 2.72 -31.26
N GLU A 519 -9.62 2.34 -30.03
CA GLU A 519 -9.63 3.25 -28.88
C GLU A 519 -8.22 3.69 -28.48
N LEU A 520 -7.27 2.74 -28.40
CA LEU A 520 -5.86 3.02 -28.13
C LEU A 520 -5.22 3.90 -29.20
N GLU A 521 -5.43 3.58 -30.49
CA GLU A 521 -4.94 4.37 -31.63
C GLU A 521 -5.51 5.79 -31.63
N LYS A 522 -6.81 5.93 -31.31
CA LYS A 522 -7.46 7.24 -31.17
C LYS A 522 -6.85 8.07 -30.07
N ILE A 523 -6.59 7.48 -28.90
CA ILE A 523 -5.92 8.18 -27.79
C ILE A 523 -4.51 8.59 -28.24
N ASN A 524 -3.77 7.68 -28.88
CA ASN A 524 -2.41 7.92 -29.35
C ASN A 524 -2.33 9.08 -30.34
N SER A 525 -3.28 9.17 -31.26
CA SER A 525 -3.32 10.26 -32.26
C SER A 525 -3.56 11.65 -31.65
N MET A 526 -4.05 11.72 -30.41
CA MET A 526 -4.23 12.98 -29.67
C MET A 526 -2.97 13.42 -28.91
N LEU A 527 -1.97 12.53 -28.83
CA LEU A 527 -0.71 12.84 -28.15
C LEU A 527 0.23 13.65 -29.08
N PRO A 528 1.11 14.48 -28.50
CA PRO A 528 2.21 15.08 -29.25
C PRO A 528 3.03 13.99 -29.97
N LEU A 529 3.51 14.27 -31.15
CA LEU A 529 4.27 13.30 -31.98
C LEU A 529 5.43 12.66 -31.24
N THR A 530 6.08 13.43 -30.37
CA THR A 530 7.19 12.97 -29.52
C THR A 530 6.77 12.03 -28.37
N MET A 531 5.47 11.92 -28.08
CA MET A 531 4.92 11.04 -27.03
C MET A 531 4.10 9.88 -27.60
N GLN A 532 3.99 9.79 -28.92
CA GLN A 532 3.19 8.75 -29.54
C GLN A 532 3.86 7.38 -29.44
N VAL A 533 3.07 6.39 -29.07
CA VAL A 533 3.43 4.97 -29.12
C VAL A 533 3.55 4.54 -30.58
N ARG A 534 4.62 3.83 -30.90
CA ARG A 534 4.88 3.34 -32.27
C ARG A 534 4.25 1.98 -32.52
N LYS A 535 4.29 1.09 -31.52
CA LYS A 535 3.72 -0.26 -31.64
C LYS A 535 2.84 -0.60 -30.45
N PHE A 536 1.75 -1.29 -30.75
CA PHE A 536 0.79 -1.78 -29.77
C PHE A 536 0.83 -3.29 -29.74
N TYR A 537 1.07 -3.84 -28.56
CA TYR A 537 1.06 -5.27 -28.30
C TYR A 537 -0.01 -5.59 -27.26
N MET A 538 -0.63 -6.74 -27.40
CA MET A 538 -1.44 -7.36 -26.38
C MET A 538 -0.76 -8.61 -25.83
N THR A 539 -1.13 -8.99 -24.64
CA THR A 539 -0.72 -10.25 -24.02
C THR A 539 -1.81 -10.76 -23.10
N TYR A 540 -1.87 -12.07 -22.94
CA TYR A 540 -2.69 -12.73 -21.91
C TYR A 540 -1.90 -13.01 -20.63
N ASP A 541 -0.57 -12.88 -20.71
CA ASP A 541 0.33 -13.13 -19.61
C ASP A 541 0.37 -11.93 -18.66
N ALA A 542 0.60 -12.17 -17.37
CA ALA A 542 0.70 -11.12 -16.37
C ALA A 542 1.92 -10.22 -16.61
N LEU A 543 1.72 -8.90 -16.67
CA LEU A 543 2.81 -7.92 -16.87
C LEU A 543 3.70 -7.75 -15.64
N SER A 544 3.31 -8.32 -14.50
CA SER A 544 4.06 -8.24 -13.23
C SER A 544 4.08 -9.62 -12.57
N ALA A 545 5.06 -9.86 -11.70
CA ALA A 545 5.05 -11.04 -10.85
C ALA A 545 3.77 -11.05 -9.98
N GLU A 546 3.25 -12.23 -9.63
CA GLU A 546 2.02 -12.41 -8.84
C GLU A 546 2.02 -11.61 -7.53
N THR A 547 3.20 -11.35 -6.99
CA THR A 547 3.40 -10.63 -5.73
C THR A 547 3.66 -9.12 -5.90
N ALA A 548 3.78 -8.63 -7.14
CA ALA A 548 4.16 -7.25 -7.41
C ALA A 548 2.94 -6.30 -7.39
N ILE A 549 3.05 -5.23 -6.62
CA ILE A 549 2.03 -4.16 -6.52
C ILE A 549 2.05 -3.24 -7.76
N LYS A 550 3.12 -3.29 -8.57
CA LYS A 550 3.37 -2.43 -9.73
C LYS A 550 4.04 -3.21 -10.86
N VAL A 551 3.67 -2.90 -12.11
CA VAL A 551 4.42 -3.37 -13.27
C VAL A 551 5.82 -2.74 -13.24
N SER A 552 6.84 -3.57 -13.18
CA SER A 552 8.23 -3.15 -13.31
C SER A 552 8.68 -3.32 -14.75
N ARG A 553 9.01 -2.24 -15.44
CA ARG A 553 9.45 -2.28 -16.84
C ARG A 553 10.67 -3.17 -17.06
N LYS A 554 11.62 -3.15 -16.11
CA LYS A 554 12.78 -4.05 -16.14
C LYS A 554 12.41 -5.51 -15.99
N TYR A 555 11.42 -5.83 -15.15
CA TYR A 555 10.89 -7.18 -15.04
C TYR A 555 10.18 -7.57 -16.33
N LEU A 556 9.28 -6.72 -16.83
CA LEU A 556 8.52 -6.95 -18.05
C LEU A 556 9.45 -7.15 -19.24
N GLN A 557 10.47 -6.29 -19.41
CA GLN A 557 11.48 -6.46 -20.46
C GLN A 557 12.13 -7.85 -20.41
N ARG A 558 12.59 -8.27 -19.25
CA ARG A 558 13.21 -9.60 -19.07
C ARG A 558 12.22 -10.74 -19.30
N ALA A 559 10.96 -10.56 -18.86
CA ALA A 559 9.91 -11.55 -19.07
C ALA A 559 9.58 -11.71 -20.54
N ILE A 560 9.65 -10.63 -21.32
CA ILE A 560 9.55 -10.65 -22.77
C ILE A 560 10.79 -11.33 -23.39
N ASP A 561 11.99 -10.93 -22.98
CA ASP A 561 13.25 -11.44 -23.54
C ASP A 561 13.42 -12.95 -23.31
N ASN A 562 12.94 -13.48 -22.19
CA ASN A 562 13.02 -14.91 -21.85
C ASN A 562 11.77 -15.72 -22.27
N GLY A 563 10.79 -15.08 -22.91
CA GLY A 563 9.58 -15.73 -23.40
C GLY A 563 8.53 -16.06 -22.33
N ALA A 564 8.65 -15.50 -21.12
CA ALA A 564 7.64 -15.64 -20.06
C ALA A 564 6.41 -14.75 -20.29
N VAL A 565 6.56 -13.68 -21.08
CA VAL A 565 5.48 -12.84 -21.57
C VAL A 565 5.51 -12.86 -23.09
N ASN A 566 4.45 -13.36 -23.71
CA ASN A 566 4.32 -13.47 -25.15
C ASN A 566 3.59 -12.23 -25.68
N LEU A 567 4.26 -11.48 -26.55
CA LEU A 567 3.68 -10.32 -27.19
C LEU A 567 2.93 -10.72 -28.47
N LEU A 568 1.66 -10.36 -28.54
CA LEU A 568 0.81 -10.58 -29.70
C LEU A 568 0.47 -9.21 -30.33
N PRO A 569 0.65 -9.04 -31.66
CA PRO A 569 0.17 -7.83 -32.30
C PRO A 569 -1.37 -7.81 -32.27
N PHE A 570 -1.96 -6.65 -32.07
CA PHE A 570 -3.43 -6.48 -32.07
C PHE A 570 -4.13 -6.88 -33.40
N ASN A 571 -3.36 -7.31 -34.39
CA ASN A 571 -3.90 -7.74 -35.69
C ASN A 571 -4.10 -9.25 -35.82
N LYS A 572 -3.67 -10.07 -34.86
CA LYS A 572 -3.87 -11.52 -34.88
C LYS A 572 -5.24 -11.90 -34.35
N THR A 573 -6.14 -12.17 -35.28
CA THR A 573 -7.48 -12.72 -35.07
C THR A 573 -7.46 -14.25 -34.81
N GLU A 574 -6.32 -14.84 -34.51
CA GLU A 574 -6.22 -16.28 -34.25
C GLU A 574 -5.97 -16.49 -32.77
N VAL A 575 -6.88 -17.23 -32.15
CA VAL A 575 -6.91 -17.76 -30.79
C VAL A 575 -7.78 -16.99 -29.80
N ALA A 576 -9.04 -17.21 -29.82
CA ALA A 576 -9.88 -17.01 -28.63
C ALA A 576 -11.13 -17.89 -28.61
N ASN A 577 -11.42 -18.65 -29.67
CA ASN A 577 -12.68 -19.41 -29.69
C ASN A 577 -12.57 -20.91 -29.36
N ASP A 578 -11.37 -21.47 -29.13
CA ASP A 578 -11.24 -22.93 -29.05
C ASP A 578 -11.10 -23.53 -27.64
N ILE A 579 -11.07 -22.73 -26.56
CA ILE A 579 -10.89 -23.27 -25.20
C ILE A 579 -12.15 -23.11 -24.34
N ALA A 580 -13.01 -22.15 -24.58
CA ALA A 580 -14.22 -21.94 -23.79
C ALA A 580 -15.36 -22.93 -24.12
N ASP A 581 -15.37 -23.51 -25.32
CA ASP A 581 -16.41 -24.46 -25.74
C ASP A 581 -16.14 -25.91 -25.38
N GLU A 582 -14.96 -26.29 -24.89
CA GLU A 582 -14.58 -27.68 -24.64
C GLU A 582 -14.59 -28.12 -23.17
N ASN A 583 -14.69 -27.20 -22.18
CA ASN A 583 -14.75 -27.61 -20.79
C ASN A 583 -16.20 -27.65 -20.26
N PRO A 584 -16.84 -28.83 -20.20
CA PRO A 584 -18.23 -28.93 -19.77
C PRO A 584 -18.46 -28.54 -18.31
N ILE A 585 -17.43 -28.63 -17.47
CA ILE A 585 -17.48 -28.21 -16.07
C ILE A 585 -17.51 -26.69 -15.96
N ALA A 586 -16.61 -26.01 -16.67
CA ALA A 586 -16.55 -24.55 -16.67
C ALA A 586 -17.84 -23.91 -17.22
N LYS A 587 -18.40 -24.49 -18.27
CA LYS A 587 -19.69 -24.07 -18.81
C LYS A 587 -20.82 -24.23 -17.79
N LYS A 588 -20.86 -25.36 -17.10
CA LYS A 588 -21.88 -25.64 -16.09
C LYS A 588 -21.75 -24.73 -14.87
N VAL A 589 -20.50 -24.41 -14.46
CA VAL A 589 -20.22 -23.43 -13.41
C VAL A 589 -20.73 -22.04 -13.82
N ALA A 590 -20.44 -21.61 -15.05
CA ALA A 590 -20.91 -20.32 -15.58
C ALA A 590 -22.45 -20.25 -15.65
N GLU A 591 -23.13 -21.32 -16.07
CA GLU A 591 -24.60 -21.42 -16.08
C GLU A 591 -25.20 -21.21 -14.68
N ILE A 592 -24.62 -21.85 -13.66
CA ILE A 592 -25.08 -21.73 -12.27
C ILE A 592 -24.88 -20.31 -11.74
N ILE A 593 -23.75 -19.69 -12.08
CA ILE A 593 -23.47 -18.30 -11.69
C ILE A 593 -24.44 -17.34 -12.37
N ALA A 594 -24.67 -17.52 -13.68
CA ALA A 594 -25.62 -16.72 -14.46
C ALA A 594 -27.04 -16.81 -13.88
N ASP A 595 -27.48 -18.00 -13.53
CA ASP A 595 -28.81 -18.26 -12.96
C ASP A 595 -29.00 -17.57 -11.59
N VAL A 596 -28.04 -17.72 -10.68
CA VAL A 596 -28.10 -17.12 -9.34
C VAL A 596 -28.02 -15.61 -9.39
N LEU A 597 -27.24 -15.05 -10.32
CA LEU A 597 -27.05 -13.59 -10.47
C LEU A 597 -28.10 -12.96 -11.41
N SER A 598 -28.94 -13.75 -12.06
CA SER A 598 -29.90 -13.29 -13.08
C SER A 598 -29.20 -12.50 -14.22
N LEU A 599 -28.07 -13.04 -14.68
CA LEU A 599 -27.31 -12.53 -15.81
C LEU A 599 -27.49 -13.45 -17.02
N ASN A 600 -27.22 -12.93 -18.24
CA ASN A 600 -27.14 -13.83 -19.39
C ASN A 600 -25.80 -14.60 -19.36
N LEU A 601 -25.80 -15.84 -19.84
CA LEU A 601 -24.58 -16.66 -19.87
C LEU A 601 -23.46 -15.99 -20.68
N GLU A 602 -23.82 -15.24 -21.72
CA GLU A 602 -22.90 -14.50 -22.57
C GLU A 602 -22.21 -13.32 -21.86
N ASP A 603 -22.78 -12.86 -20.74
CA ASP A 603 -22.23 -11.76 -19.91
C ASP A 603 -21.28 -12.28 -18.81
N ILE A 604 -21.12 -13.59 -18.66
CA ILE A 604 -20.25 -14.22 -17.66
C ILE A 604 -18.82 -14.34 -18.22
N ASP A 605 -17.94 -13.46 -17.78
CA ASP A 605 -16.51 -13.61 -18.01
C ASP A 605 -15.94 -14.67 -17.04
N TYR A 606 -15.29 -15.70 -17.57
CA TYR A 606 -14.78 -16.84 -16.82
C TYR A 606 -13.63 -16.48 -15.87
N ASP A 607 -12.96 -15.38 -16.07
CA ASP A 607 -11.94 -14.83 -15.19
C ASP A 607 -12.44 -13.67 -14.34
N ALA A 608 -13.71 -13.27 -14.50
CA ALA A 608 -14.31 -12.25 -13.66
C ALA A 608 -14.48 -12.73 -12.22
N HIS A 609 -14.11 -11.91 -11.27
CA HIS A 609 -14.32 -12.19 -9.85
C HIS A 609 -15.81 -12.05 -9.52
N ILE A 610 -16.44 -13.14 -9.09
CA ILE A 610 -17.90 -13.25 -8.92
C ILE A 610 -18.48 -12.13 -8.05
N MET A 611 -17.81 -11.75 -6.96
CA MET A 611 -18.29 -10.70 -6.06
C MET A 611 -17.88 -9.28 -6.52
N ILE A 612 -16.72 -9.13 -7.14
CA ILE A 612 -16.16 -7.80 -7.47
C ILE A 612 -16.62 -7.34 -8.85
N ASP A 613 -16.51 -8.22 -9.84
CA ASP A 613 -16.74 -7.87 -11.24
C ASP A 613 -18.18 -8.19 -11.67
N LEU A 614 -18.74 -9.30 -11.22
CA LEU A 614 -20.12 -9.69 -11.51
C LEU A 614 -21.14 -9.15 -10.49
N GLY A 615 -20.66 -8.55 -9.40
CA GLY A 615 -21.50 -7.84 -8.42
C GLY A 615 -22.30 -8.74 -7.48
N ALA A 616 -21.94 -10.02 -7.32
CA ALA A 616 -22.60 -10.92 -6.37
C ALA A 616 -22.50 -10.40 -4.94
N THR A 617 -23.61 -10.44 -4.21
CA THR A 617 -23.60 -10.27 -2.76
C THR A 617 -23.04 -11.52 -2.07
N SER A 618 -22.61 -11.40 -0.81
CA SER A 618 -22.12 -12.55 -0.03
C SER A 618 -23.16 -13.67 0.03
N LEU A 619 -24.44 -13.34 0.13
CA LEU A 619 -25.52 -14.33 0.13
C LEU A 619 -25.63 -15.06 -1.22
N GLN A 620 -25.55 -14.32 -2.33
CA GLN A 620 -25.57 -14.90 -3.67
C GLN A 620 -24.32 -15.77 -3.91
N TYR A 621 -23.15 -15.35 -3.44
CA TYR A 621 -21.92 -16.14 -3.52
C TYR A 621 -22.08 -17.48 -2.77
N PHE A 622 -22.63 -17.50 -1.53
CA PHE A 622 -22.93 -18.71 -0.81
C PHE A 622 -23.99 -19.57 -1.52
N SER A 623 -24.98 -18.94 -2.17
CA SER A 623 -25.96 -19.65 -2.98
C SER A 623 -25.33 -20.33 -4.19
N ILE A 624 -24.37 -19.66 -4.85
CA ILE A 624 -23.57 -20.23 -5.95
C ILE A 624 -22.78 -21.44 -5.45
N LEU A 625 -22.05 -21.31 -4.34
CA LEU A 625 -21.28 -22.42 -3.78
C LEU A 625 -22.17 -23.61 -3.39
N SER A 626 -23.34 -23.33 -2.82
CA SER A 626 -24.30 -24.38 -2.47
C SER A 626 -24.88 -25.08 -3.70
N ALA A 627 -25.18 -24.33 -4.76
CA ALA A 627 -25.66 -24.90 -6.01
C ALA A 627 -24.58 -25.75 -6.70
N LEU A 628 -23.34 -25.30 -6.70
CA LEU A 628 -22.19 -26.06 -7.22
C LEU A 628 -21.91 -27.32 -6.41
N ALA A 629 -21.99 -27.26 -5.07
CA ALA A 629 -21.83 -28.40 -4.21
C ALA A 629 -22.90 -29.50 -4.48
N ASN A 630 -24.12 -29.06 -4.74
CA ASN A 630 -25.23 -30.00 -5.09
C ASN A 630 -25.06 -30.58 -6.49
N GLU A 631 -24.68 -29.81 -7.48
CA GLU A 631 -24.52 -30.22 -8.87
C GLU A 631 -23.38 -31.23 -9.05
N PHE A 632 -22.23 -30.92 -8.44
CA PHE A 632 -21.01 -31.71 -8.61
C PHE A 632 -20.71 -32.66 -7.46
N SER A 633 -21.57 -32.71 -6.44
CA SER A 633 -21.40 -33.56 -5.23
C SER A 633 -20.05 -33.33 -4.52
N VAL A 634 -19.50 -32.11 -4.58
CA VAL A 634 -18.23 -31.71 -3.96
C VAL A 634 -18.51 -30.98 -2.66
N SER A 635 -17.78 -31.31 -1.58
CA SER A 635 -17.96 -30.66 -0.28
C SER A 635 -17.34 -29.25 -0.28
N ALA A 636 -18.11 -28.24 0.11
CA ALA A 636 -17.64 -26.86 0.27
C ALA A 636 -16.78 -26.64 1.53
N GLN A 637 -16.38 -27.68 2.25
CA GLN A 637 -15.80 -27.60 3.60
C GLN A 637 -14.27 -27.65 3.69
N ASP A 638 -13.53 -27.86 2.62
CA ASP A 638 -12.06 -27.80 2.68
C ASP A 638 -11.57 -26.41 2.29
N GLY A 639 -11.79 -25.48 3.25
CA GLY A 639 -11.52 -24.06 3.09
C GLY A 639 -10.06 -23.70 3.29
N GLU A 640 -9.26 -23.66 2.24
CA GLU A 640 -8.01 -22.84 2.21
C GLU A 640 -7.75 -22.14 0.85
N ASN A 641 -8.57 -22.37 -0.18
CA ASN A 641 -8.48 -21.57 -1.41
C ASN A 641 -9.85 -21.04 -1.82
N TYR A 642 -10.11 -19.78 -1.60
CA TYR A 642 -11.30 -19.10 -2.08
C TYR A 642 -11.24 -18.99 -3.61
N ALA A 643 -12.00 -19.84 -4.29
CA ALA A 643 -12.17 -19.81 -5.73
C ALA A 643 -13.22 -18.74 -6.08
N TYR A 644 -12.79 -17.63 -6.63
CA TYR A 644 -13.66 -16.47 -6.90
C TYR A 644 -14.01 -16.27 -8.36
N THR A 645 -13.49 -17.08 -9.27
CA THR A 645 -13.75 -17.00 -10.70
C THR A 645 -14.36 -18.32 -11.20
N VAL A 646 -15.03 -18.33 -12.36
CA VAL A 646 -15.49 -19.55 -13.00
C VAL A 646 -14.36 -20.55 -13.17
N ARG A 647 -13.18 -20.05 -13.56
CA ARG A 647 -12.00 -20.87 -13.80
C ARG A 647 -11.47 -21.51 -12.51
N ASP A 648 -11.32 -20.73 -11.44
CA ASP A 648 -10.81 -21.25 -10.16
C ASP A 648 -11.74 -22.34 -9.62
N ILE A 649 -13.06 -22.10 -9.69
CA ILE A 649 -14.08 -23.05 -9.28
C ILE A 649 -14.03 -24.31 -10.13
N SER A 650 -13.92 -24.17 -11.45
CA SER A 650 -13.84 -25.31 -12.36
C SER A 650 -12.59 -26.16 -12.11
N ALA A 651 -11.44 -25.51 -11.97
CA ALA A 651 -10.18 -26.19 -11.64
C ALA A 651 -10.21 -26.87 -10.27
N TYR A 652 -10.94 -26.29 -9.31
CA TYR A 652 -11.18 -26.93 -8.01
C TYR A 652 -12.05 -28.19 -8.19
N ILE A 653 -13.18 -28.07 -8.86
CA ILE A 653 -14.10 -29.19 -9.10
C ILE A 653 -13.42 -30.35 -9.84
N GLU A 654 -12.60 -30.05 -10.86
CA GLU A 654 -11.83 -31.05 -11.63
C GLU A 654 -10.84 -31.88 -10.78
N ARG A 655 -10.38 -31.36 -9.66
CA ARG A 655 -9.48 -32.10 -8.75
C ARG A 655 -10.21 -33.10 -7.85
N TYR A 656 -11.53 -32.98 -7.71
CA TYR A 656 -12.31 -33.75 -6.76
C TYR A 656 -13.39 -34.65 -7.44
N ILE A 657 -13.55 -34.55 -8.76
CA ILE A 657 -14.31 -35.48 -9.60
C ILE A 657 -13.33 -36.41 -10.34
#